data_d95e06c1b953c1eb8a0ae658d670101c
#
_entry.id   d95e06c1b953c1eb8a0ae658d670101c
#
_cell.length_a   1.000
_cell.length_b   1.000
_cell.length_c   1.000
_cell.angle_alpha   90.00
_cell.angle_beta   90.00
_cell.angle_gamma   90.00
#
_symmetry.space_group_name_H-M   'P 1'
#
loop_
_entity.id
_entity.type
_entity.pdbx_description
1 polymer ?
#
loop_
_entity_poly.entity_id
_entity_poly.type
_entity_poly.pdbx_seq_one_letter_code
_entity_poly.pdbx_strand_id
1 'polypeptide(L)'
;MVRRDSVDKGQRYGFPTAVSGDAVDDYPVKKDPSEAPAIVRWLKPDALMQRVGQYGHPWIGWAFVYGIVLLVFFIYRCTALKALFAMYASVKDGTPSIVLGALTLGLLEDFVCATYFACALWLFDSLKAATVRCFPQLKRPGIAQFISKAVTFLVSWLLFLAMTVPFVADVIIVRLRDMRFTFDIVTMAIDEKDNATSFEVSNDEVVDAVLNAVALVVVATFFAVVRTWAPWADLSNWNPTQLFPQAPYRLCSRSAARVKHKHRPTTKVDQEDFEDSQDSSSPTEDSELDPTNNVLSSRANASKARDGDDQDTERDAANTARYVKIQVREPAQSPELRKLTAADADDDGDNSAGSDATDQYRQYLKRGIITLVGLVFFPMVVVAISQGSTPLIAYSALNTTLNELFKHALQPPVRQVTPEAEDSSLPWVEAFIDYKTEEHTLFGYETLYRRTTGFKGDLAFDVNVSDDNPPNVLVIVVEAFRYHDSHYLVGKEDPSNLFKGSNITITPNFDKWAKRNIALRNFWSSWRTSRSVESLQFAQLPYDSVTKSGMTGGRSGTKLAGLPQLFTAKGYETFFTTGCLTGYDGWDGFLPSHGFDTVWSRDEMMKIAEKDLGIKHGDWDGAEHRGLNWGVHDDLSFQILGDLLINKTKEQQDRVARGQPKKPLYLNHYTISSHVDYKQRPKWYDEAEKPDFSVMYEGEEYVDNIKNYLEMRYFADVEMGKFLDRMAQEGILNDTIIVISGDHGQGPEFGNDVPEDRDVSATRVAGAIIAEGRLGNASGLVIDDATEQYDILNTLADITGVPEGGFEQDGVGRSLKRKTKFGERTVYSNNPTRKMSVVRGHLRLRYDKAMDSMLLHNADTDHDMKNNLLPTLTKEEKDEWIAWRDAGRRINSYYTKRWEGSCLLAAEC
;
A
#
# COMPACT_ATOMS: atom_id res chain seq x y z
N MET A 1 -26.85 -5.93 -46.37
CA MET A 1 -27.40 -5.80 -47.73
C MET A 1 -26.39 -5.05 -48.59
N VAL A 2 -25.86 -5.77 -49.62
CA VAL A 2 -25.30 -5.33 -50.90
C VAL A 2 -23.86 -4.79 -50.89
N ARG A 3 -22.94 -5.62 -51.27
CA ARG A 3 -22.10 -5.90 -52.50
C ARG A 3 -20.86 -4.99 -52.57
N ARG A 4 -19.67 -5.52 -52.48
CA ARG A 4 -18.74 -6.15 -53.49
C ARG A 4 -18.76 -5.41 -54.84
N ASP A 5 -17.60 -4.91 -55.20
CA ASP A 5 -16.99 -5.30 -56.48
C ASP A 5 -15.46 -4.99 -56.51
N SER A 6 -14.76 -5.97 -57.00
CA SER A 6 -13.36 -6.06 -57.39
C SER A 6 -13.13 -5.51 -58.79
N VAL A 7 -11.96 -4.93 -59.09
CA VAL A 7 -11.34 -5.06 -60.46
C VAL A 7 -9.82 -4.99 -60.35
N ASP A 8 -9.26 -6.03 -60.91
CA ASP A 8 -7.88 -6.39 -61.26
C ASP A 8 -7.44 -5.69 -62.56
N LYS A 9 -6.12 -5.44 -62.69
CA LYS A 9 -5.29 -5.38 -63.94
C LYS A 9 -3.94 -4.76 -63.57
N GLY A 10 -2.85 -5.37 -63.62
CA GLY A 10 -2.17 -6.25 -64.50
C GLY A 10 -1.49 -5.51 -65.67
N GLN A 11 -0.19 -5.27 -65.59
CA GLN A 11 0.66 -5.16 -66.80
C GLN A 11 2.14 -5.46 -66.52
N ARG A 12 2.60 -6.57 -67.19
CA ARG A 12 4.01 -6.92 -67.42
C ARG A 12 4.51 -6.16 -68.65
N TYR A 13 5.77 -5.77 -68.66
CA TYR A 13 6.68 -5.68 -69.81
C TYR A 13 8.09 -5.91 -69.30
N GLY A 14 8.96 -6.79 -69.73
CA GLY A 14 9.23 -7.32 -71.09
C GLY A 14 10.68 -6.96 -71.36
N PHE A 15 11.59 -7.97 -71.30
CA PHE A 15 13.00 -7.89 -71.74
C PHE A 15 13.09 -7.78 -73.24
N PRO A 16 14.24 -7.25 -73.79
CA PRO A 16 14.83 -7.93 -74.95
C PRO A 16 16.28 -8.35 -74.69
N THR A 17 16.59 -9.47 -75.38
CA THR A 17 17.80 -10.23 -75.47
C THR A 17 18.85 -9.60 -76.44
N ALA A 18 20.14 -9.75 -76.04
CA ALA A 18 21.29 -10.19 -76.76
C ALA A 18 21.71 -9.54 -78.14
N VAL A 19 22.95 -9.13 -78.20
CA VAL A 19 23.89 -9.47 -79.31
C VAL A 19 25.33 -9.56 -78.80
N SER A 20 26.05 -10.51 -79.29
CA SER A 20 27.40 -11.01 -79.07
C SER A 20 28.55 -10.03 -79.51
N GLY A 21 29.73 -10.18 -78.94
CA GLY A 21 30.99 -9.78 -79.55
C GLY A 21 32.17 -9.70 -78.58
N ASP A 22 32.96 -10.75 -78.65
CA ASP A 22 34.43 -10.89 -78.60
C ASP A 22 35.20 -10.52 -77.29
N ALA A 23 36.00 -11.53 -76.96
CA ALA A 23 36.96 -11.65 -75.89
C ALA A 23 38.14 -10.66 -75.93
N VAL A 24 38.50 -10.17 -74.74
CA VAL A 24 39.90 -9.92 -74.37
C VAL A 24 40.06 -10.21 -72.89
N ASP A 25 41.01 -11.07 -72.58
CA ASP A 25 41.46 -11.43 -71.25
C ASP A 25 41.88 -10.24 -70.46
N ASP A 26 41.25 -10.03 -69.30
CA ASP A 26 41.82 -9.21 -68.27
C ASP A 26 41.51 -9.81 -66.84
N TYR A 27 42.59 -10.12 -66.16
CA TYR A 27 42.59 -10.68 -64.79
C TYR A 27 41.85 -9.75 -63.82
N PRO A 28 41.00 -10.27 -62.92
CA PRO A 28 40.35 -9.44 -61.95
C PRO A 28 41.36 -9.01 -60.88
N VAL A 29 41.70 -7.74 -60.86
CA VAL A 29 42.33 -7.10 -59.71
C VAL A 29 41.40 -7.22 -58.49
N LYS A 30 41.84 -7.96 -57.50
CA LYS A 30 41.19 -7.99 -56.16
C LYS A 30 41.07 -6.57 -55.63
N LYS A 31 39.88 -5.96 -55.69
CA LYS A 31 39.57 -4.72 -54.99
C LYS A 31 39.75 -4.94 -53.48
N ASP A 32 40.68 -4.21 -52.93
CA ASP A 32 40.95 -4.13 -51.50
C ASP A 32 39.66 -3.80 -50.75
N PRO A 33 39.28 -4.53 -49.68
CA PRO A 33 38.09 -4.21 -48.89
C PRO A 33 38.13 -2.84 -48.19
N SER A 34 39.20 -2.07 -48.42
CA SER A 34 39.38 -0.73 -47.82
C SER A 34 38.59 0.40 -48.47
N GLU A 35 37.92 0.17 -49.62
CA GLU A 35 37.23 1.20 -50.40
C GLU A 35 35.68 1.21 -50.19
N ALA A 36 35.17 0.84 -49.05
CA ALA A 36 33.77 1.12 -48.69
C ALA A 36 33.62 2.64 -48.50
N PRO A 37 32.51 3.25 -48.96
CA PRO A 37 32.28 4.68 -48.81
C PRO A 37 32.50 5.12 -47.36
N ALA A 38 33.11 6.29 -47.18
CA ALA A 38 33.49 6.83 -45.86
C ALA A 38 32.32 6.82 -44.86
N ILE A 39 31.08 6.96 -45.31
CA ILE A 39 29.85 6.92 -44.52
C ILE A 39 29.58 5.51 -43.93
N VAL A 40 29.87 4.44 -44.70
CA VAL A 40 29.66 3.06 -44.25
C VAL A 40 30.72 2.65 -43.23
N ARG A 41 31.95 3.22 -43.32
CA ARG A 41 32.97 3.04 -42.26
C ARG A 41 32.63 3.79 -40.98
N TRP A 42 31.88 4.89 -41.05
CA TRP A 42 31.44 5.67 -39.89
C TRP A 42 30.32 4.96 -39.09
N LEU A 43 29.48 4.18 -39.76
CA LEU A 43 28.33 3.46 -39.18
C LEU A 43 28.68 2.08 -38.66
N LYS A 44 29.93 1.59 -38.77
CA LYS A 44 30.34 0.37 -38.07
C LYS A 44 30.38 0.61 -36.56
N PRO A 45 29.61 -0.13 -35.76
CA PRO A 45 29.54 0.04 -34.28
C PRO A 45 30.93 0.07 -33.64
N ASP A 46 31.86 -0.77 -34.13
CA ASP A 46 33.23 -0.92 -33.59
C ASP A 46 34.08 0.34 -33.85
N ALA A 47 33.90 1.02 -34.99
CA ALA A 47 34.67 2.24 -35.34
C ALA A 47 34.14 3.46 -34.57
N LEU A 48 32.85 3.56 -34.35
CA LEU A 48 32.24 4.59 -33.53
C LEU A 48 32.63 4.43 -32.04
N MET A 49 32.53 3.23 -31.50
CA MET A 49 32.93 2.89 -30.14
C MET A 49 34.44 3.13 -29.90
N GLN A 50 35.30 2.79 -30.87
CA GLN A 50 36.74 3.07 -30.78
C GLN A 50 37.09 4.56 -30.78
N ARG A 51 36.39 5.37 -31.56
CA ARG A 51 36.61 6.80 -31.62
C ARG A 51 36.12 7.54 -30.37
N VAL A 52 34.96 7.21 -29.86
CA VAL A 52 34.46 7.74 -28.58
C VAL A 52 35.42 7.37 -27.47
N GLY A 53 35.97 6.15 -27.46
CA GLY A 53 36.97 5.73 -26.49
C GLY A 53 38.34 6.42 -26.61
N GLN A 54 38.73 6.89 -27.80
CA GLN A 54 40.00 7.56 -28.02
C GLN A 54 40.04 9.03 -27.59
N TYR A 55 38.88 9.69 -27.56
CA TYR A 55 38.76 11.11 -27.21
C TYR A 55 37.94 11.36 -25.96
N GLY A 56 37.47 10.29 -25.30
CA GLY A 56 36.62 10.36 -24.13
C GLY A 56 37.38 10.80 -22.88
N HIS A 57 36.80 11.72 -22.13
CA HIS A 57 37.24 12.01 -20.77
C HIS A 57 36.95 10.84 -19.86
N PRO A 58 37.75 10.56 -18.83
CA PRO A 58 37.57 9.42 -17.91
C PRO A 58 36.25 9.45 -17.16
N TRP A 59 35.55 10.57 -17.10
CA TRP A 59 34.24 10.74 -16.45
C TRP A 59 33.03 10.43 -17.36
N ILE A 60 33.22 10.11 -18.66
CA ILE A 60 32.12 9.85 -19.61
C ILE A 60 31.22 8.69 -19.13
N GLY A 61 31.82 7.65 -18.54
CA GLY A 61 31.05 6.55 -17.97
C GLY A 61 30.06 6.99 -16.86
N TRP A 62 30.50 7.89 -16.03
CA TRP A 62 29.64 8.51 -15.01
C TRP A 62 28.54 9.36 -15.64
N ALA A 63 28.87 10.22 -16.58
CA ALA A 63 27.90 11.04 -17.30
C ALA A 63 26.84 10.19 -18.01
N PHE A 64 27.25 9.06 -18.59
CA PHE A 64 26.32 8.10 -19.20
C PHE A 64 25.35 7.51 -18.17
N VAL A 65 25.85 7.03 -17.02
CA VAL A 65 25.01 6.43 -15.96
C VAL A 65 24.01 7.46 -15.44
N TYR A 66 24.47 8.65 -15.07
CA TYR A 66 23.57 9.71 -14.60
C TYR A 66 22.58 10.14 -15.69
N GLY A 67 23.08 10.34 -16.93
CA GLY A 67 22.24 10.80 -18.03
C GLY A 67 21.08 9.87 -18.34
N ILE A 68 21.31 8.56 -18.39
CA ILE A 68 20.25 7.59 -18.67
C ILE A 68 19.25 7.49 -17.51
N VAL A 69 19.74 7.38 -16.26
CA VAL A 69 18.86 7.23 -15.08
C VAL A 69 18.01 8.48 -14.87
N LEU A 70 18.61 9.66 -14.90
CA LEU A 70 17.88 10.92 -14.73
C LEU A 70 16.88 11.16 -15.88
N LEU A 71 17.22 10.75 -17.10
CA LEU A 71 16.30 10.85 -18.24
C LEU A 71 15.07 9.96 -18.04
N VAL A 72 15.26 8.73 -17.58
CA VAL A 72 14.15 7.80 -17.26
C VAL A 72 13.26 8.41 -16.18
N PHE A 73 13.82 8.79 -15.05
CA PHE A 73 13.04 9.39 -13.97
C PHE A 73 12.30 10.66 -14.43
N PHE A 74 12.96 11.53 -15.15
CA PHE A 74 12.35 12.78 -15.62
C PHE A 74 11.19 12.54 -16.59
N ILE A 75 11.35 11.64 -17.56
CA ILE A 75 10.27 11.31 -18.52
C ILE A 75 9.05 10.77 -17.76
N TYR A 76 9.24 9.76 -16.91
CA TYR A 76 8.14 9.14 -16.17
C TYR A 76 7.50 10.14 -15.20
N ARG A 77 8.28 10.94 -14.47
CA ARG A 77 7.74 11.99 -13.60
C ARG A 77 6.84 12.98 -14.36
N CYS A 78 7.25 13.40 -15.54
CA CYS A 78 6.43 14.30 -16.37
C CYS A 78 5.09 13.66 -16.77
N THR A 79 5.03 12.35 -16.98
CA THR A 79 3.78 11.67 -17.34
C THR A 79 2.81 11.57 -16.17
N ALA A 80 3.31 11.49 -14.92
CA ALA A 80 2.49 11.36 -13.72
C ALA A 80 2.13 12.69 -13.05
N LEU A 81 2.72 13.80 -13.48
CA LEU A 81 2.64 15.06 -12.74
C LEU A 81 1.18 15.55 -12.54
N LYS A 82 0.32 15.38 -13.55
CA LYS A 82 -1.10 15.74 -13.45
C LYS A 82 -1.82 14.88 -12.39
N ALA A 83 -1.59 13.56 -12.39
CA ALA A 83 -2.18 12.63 -11.44
C ALA A 83 -1.68 12.90 -10.01
N LEU A 84 -0.36 13.13 -9.84
CA LEU A 84 0.21 13.50 -8.54
C LEU A 84 -0.40 14.78 -7.97
N PHE A 85 -0.64 15.78 -8.80
CA PHE A 85 -1.30 17.00 -8.32
C PHE A 85 -2.78 16.78 -8.00
N ALA A 86 -3.48 15.97 -8.77
CA ALA A 86 -4.87 15.61 -8.48
C ALA A 86 -5.00 14.82 -7.16
N MET A 87 -4.02 13.97 -6.88
CA MET A 87 -3.99 13.15 -5.66
C MET A 87 -3.77 13.96 -4.38
N TYR A 88 -2.95 15.02 -4.43
CA TYR A 88 -2.55 15.78 -3.23
C TYR A 88 -3.18 17.17 -3.11
N ALA A 89 -3.81 17.68 -4.16
CA ALA A 89 -4.50 18.96 -4.16
C ALA A 89 -5.44 19.09 -5.36
N SER A 90 -6.21 20.17 -5.41
CA SER A 90 -6.99 20.50 -6.62
C SER A 90 -6.07 20.76 -7.80
N VAL A 91 -6.46 20.30 -8.99
CA VAL A 91 -5.74 20.59 -10.26
C VAL A 91 -5.53 22.10 -10.46
N LYS A 92 -6.41 22.94 -9.87
CA LYS A 92 -6.31 24.41 -9.90
C LYS A 92 -5.13 24.96 -9.09
N ASP A 93 -4.60 24.19 -8.14
CA ASP A 93 -3.45 24.60 -7.30
C ASP A 93 -2.11 24.37 -8.01
N GLY A 94 -2.11 23.70 -9.16
CA GLY A 94 -0.95 23.46 -10.01
C GLY A 94 -0.45 24.74 -10.70
N THR A 95 -0.06 25.76 -9.93
CA THR A 95 0.56 26.97 -10.48
C THR A 95 1.92 26.67 -11.12
N PRO A 96 2.37 27.45 -12.11
CA PRO A 96 3.69 27.23 -12.74
C PRO A 96 4.85 27.18 -11.74
N SER A 97 4.77 27.91 -10.63
CA SER A 97 5.78 27.92 -9.57
C SER A 97 5.79 26.60 -8.79
N ILE A 98 4.63 26.02 -8.50
CA ILE A 98 4.50 24.72 -7.82
C ILE A 98 4.98 23.59 -8.73
N VAL A 99 4.59 23.61 -10.01
CA VAL A 99 5.09 22.68 -11.03
C VAL A 99 6.61 22.71 -11.12
N LEU A 100 7.21 23.92 -11.22
CA LEU A 100 8.66 24.07 -11.26
C LEU A 100 9.31 23.61 -9.96
N GLY A 101 8.70 23.89 -8.81
CA GLY A 101 9.16 23.43 -7.50
C GLY A 101 9.20 21.90 -7.42
N ALA A 102 8.11 21.23 -7.80
CA ALA A 102 8.01 19.77 -7.81
C ALA A 102 9.03 19.12 -8.77
N LEU A 103 9.19 19.66 -9.98
CA LEU A 103 10.18 19.17 -10.94
C LEU A 103 11.61 19.39 -10.47
N THR A 104 11.91 20.54 -9.85
CA THR A 104 13.26 20.86 -9.36
C THR A 104 13.63 19.99 -8.17
N LEU A 105 12.75 19.89 -7.18
CA LEU A 105 12.98 19.04 -6.01
C LEU A 105 13.04 17.56 -6.44
N GLY A 106 12.14 17.12 -7.32
CA GLY A 106 12.17 15.76 -7.87
C GLY A 106 13.48 15.44 -8.57
N LEU A 107 14.03 16.38 -9.36
CA LEU A 107 15.33 16.20 -10.00
C LEU A 107 16.48 16.09 -8.98
N LEU A 108 16.41 16.80 -7.85
CA LEU A 108 17.38 16.66 -6.76
C LEU A 108 17.30 15.30 -6.09
N GLU A 109 16.11 14.80 -5.81
CA GLU A 109 15.91 13.44 -5.27
C GLU A 109 16.35 12.37 -6.26
N ASP A 110 16.01 12.52 -7.54
CA ASP A 110 16.45 11.63 -8.61
C ASP A 110 17.98 11.62 -8.75
N PHE A 111 18.62 12.77 -8.55
CA PHE A 111 20.09 12.88 -8.54
C PHE A 111 20.71 12.14 -7.33
N VAL A 112 20.11 12.23 -6.15
CA VAL A 112 20.52 11.44 -4.98
C VAL A 112 20.42 9.95 -5.28
N CYS A 113 19.27 9.51 -5.80
CA CYS A 113 19.02 8.13 -6.20
C CYS A 113 20.06 7.62 -7.22
N ALA A 114 20.30 8.40 -8.28
CA ALA A 114 21.32 8.10 -9.29
C ALA A 114 22.74 8.05 -8.70
N THR A 115 23.04 8.84 -7.67
CA THR A 115 24.33 8.82 -6.98
C THR A 115 24.56 7.51 -6.23
N TYR A 116 23.58 7.02 -5.47
CA TYR A 116 23.68 5.72 -4.81
C TYR A 116 23.83 4.57 -5.82
N PHE A 117 23.07 4.61 -6.90
CA PHE A 117 23.17 3.66 -8.00
C PHE A 117 24.56 3.67 -8.65
N ALA A 118 25.07 4.85 -9.00
CA ALA A 118 26.39 4.99 -9.59
C ALA A 118 27.51 4.54 -8.65
N CYS A 119 27.36 4.76 -7.33
CA CYS A 119 28.29 4.24 -6.32
C CYS A 119 28.28 2.71 -6.25
N ALA A 120 27.11 2.07 -6.31
CA ALA A 120 27.00 0.61 -6.33
C ALA A 120 27.70 0.03 -7.58
N LEU A 121 27.47 0.60 -8.74
CA LEU A 121 28.15 0.21 -9.98
C LEU A 121 29.65 0.45 -9.93
N TRP A 122 30.10 1.57 -9.38
CA TRP A 122 31.52 1.88 -9.23
C TRP A 122 32.22 0.89 -8.28
N LEU A 123 31.54 0.53 -7.19
CA LEU A 123 32.05 -0.48 -6.26
C LEU A 123 32.21 -1.84 -6.96
N PHE A 124 31.21 -2.24 -7.73
CA PHE A 124 31.26 -3.46 -8.54
C PHE A 124 32.43 -3.43 -9.55
N ASP A 125 32.58 -2.34 -10.31
CA ASP A 125 33.66 -2.19 -11.29
C ASP A 125 35.04 -2.16 -10.62
N SER A 126 35.16 -1.51 -9.46
CA SER A 126 36.39 -1.46 -8.68
C SER A 126 36.78 -2.83 -8.16
N LEU A 127 35.81 -3.62 -7.68
CA LEU A 127 36.01 -5.00 -7.24
C LEU A 127 36.44 -5.90 -8.41
N LYS A 128 35.77 -5.78 -9.55
CA LYS A 128 36.14 -6.44 -10.80
C LYS A 128 37.59 -6.11 -11.20
N ALA A 129 37.95 -4.82 -11.19
CA ALA A 129 39.30 -4.38 -11.50
C ALA A 129 40.35 -4.91 -10.51
N ALA A 130 40.02 -4.98 -9.22
CA ALA A 130 40.88 -5.58 -8.20
C ALA A 130 41.08 -7.10 -8.42
N THR A 131 39.98 -7.83 -8.69
CA THR A 131 40.02 -9.26 -8.98
C THR A 131 40.89 -9.58 -10.20
N VAL A 132 40.78 -8.77 -11.28
CA VAL A 132 41.62 -8.93 -12.47
C VAL A 132 43.09 -8.61 -12.19
N ARG A 133 43.42 -7.75 -11.23
CA ARG A 133 44.80 -7.50 -10.80
C ARG A 133 45.38 -8.68 -10.00
N CYS A 134 44.58 -9.25 -9.11
CA CYS A 134 45.01 -10.41 -8.29
C CYS A 134 45.16 -11.70 -9.12
N PHE A 135 44.33 -11.84 -10.18
CA PHE A 135 44.34 -13.04 -11.02
C PHE A 135 44.53 -12.66 -12.52
N PRO A 136 45.81 -12.41 -12.94
CA PRO A 136 46.11 -11.97 -14.32
C PRO A 136 45.65 -12.96 -15.41
N GLN A 137 45.45 -14.22 -15.05
CA GLN A 137 44.95 -15.26 -15.97
C GLN A 137 43.54 -14.96 -16.52
N LEU A 138 42.73 -14.17 -15.78
CA LEU A 138 41.43 -13.72 -16.19
C LEU A 138 41.44 -12.74 -17.38
N LYS A 139 42.62 -12.21 -17.75
CA LYS A 139 42.82 -11.37 -18.94
C LYS A 139 42.93 -12.14 -20.24
N ARG A 140 43.14 -13.46 -20.18
CA ARG A 140 43.28 -14.26 -21.41
C ARG A 140 41.91 -14.40 -22.10
N PRO A 141 41.85 -14.29 -23.46
CA PRO A 141 40.63 -14.56 -24.18
C PRO A 141 40.19 -16.01 -23.97
N GLY A 142 38.96 -16.19 -23.52
CA GLY A 142 38.41 -17.52 -23.23
C GLY A 142 37.17 -17.43 -22.31
N ILE A 143 36.82 -18.55 -21.72
CA ILE A 143 35.61 -18.70 -20.87
C ILE A 143 35.59 -17.67 -19.73
N ALA A 144 36.73 -17.38 -19.11
CA ALA A 144 36.83 -16.42 -18.02
C ALA A 144 36.44 -14.97 -18.43
N GLN A 145 36.83 -14.57 -19.63
CA GLN A 145 36.45 -13.26 -20.17
C GLN A 145 34.95 -13.21 -20.51
N PHE A 146 34.41 -14.29 -21.04
CA PHE A 146 32.99 -14.40 -21.32
C PHE A 146 32.17 -14.32 -20.02
N ILE A 147 32.56 -15.07 -18.98
CA ILE A 147 31.90 -15.02 -17.67
C ILE A 147 31.97 -13.62 -17.09
N SER A 148 33.12 -12.94 -17.14
CA SER A 148 33.25 -11.56 -16.65
C SER A 148 32.33 -10.58 -17.38
N LYS A 149 32.16 -10.71 -18.68
CA LYS A 149 31.22 -9.91 -19.47
C LYS A 149 29.76 -10.24 -19.12
N ALA A 150 29.43 -11.52 -19.00
CA ALA A 150 28.10 -11.96 -18.64
C ALA A 150 27.70 -11.46 -17.25
N VAL A 151 28.60 -11.54 -16.28
CA VAL A 151 28.39 -11.00 -14.92
C VAL A 151 28.25 -9.48 -14.96
N THR A 152 29.08 -8.77 -15.74
CA THR A 152 28.96 -7.30 -15.89
C THR A 152 27.59 -6.92 -16.49
N PHE A 153 27.16 -7.64 -17.52
CA PHE A 153 25.84 -7.44 -18.11
C PHE A 153 24.73 -7.66 -17.09
N LEU A 154 24.71 -8.81 -16.47
CA LEU A 154 23.66 -9.22 -15.53
C LEU A 154 23.57 -8.28 -14.33
N VAL A 155 24.70 -7.94 -13.70
CA VAL A 155 24.73 -7.00 -12.56
C VAL A 155 24.27 -5.62 -12.98
N SER A 156 24.73 -5.11 -14.13
CA SER A 156 24.30 -3.80 -14.61
C SER A 156 22.82 -3.76 -14.96
N TRP A 157 22.29 -4.84 -15.54
CA TRP A 157 20.88 -5.00 -15.90
C TRP A 157 19.97 -5.10 -14.66
N LEU A 158 20.33 -5.97 -13.71
CA LEU A 158 19.57 -6.15 -12.46
C LEU A 158 19.58 -4.91 -11.59
N LEU A 159 20.73 -4.27 -11.42
CA LEU A 159 20.82 -3.04 -10.62
C LEU A 159 20.03 -1.89 -11.26
N PHE A 160 20.05 -1.79 -12.60
CA PHE A 160 19.25 -0.78 -13.29
C PHE A 160 17.76 -1.02 -13.09
N LEU A 161 17.28 -2.25 -13.22
CA LEU A 161 15.88 -2.59 -12.97
C LEU A 161 15.52 -2.38 -11.50
N ALA A 162 16.34 -2.85 -10.56
CA ALA A 162 16.08 -2.67 -9.12
C ALA A 162 15.96 -1.18 -8.74
N MET A 163 16.65 -0.29 -9.46
CA MET A 163 16.60 1.14 -9.21
C MET A 163 15.44 1.84 -9.90
N THR A 164 15.02 1.36 -11.07
CA THR A 164 14.03 2.07 -11.89
C THR A 164 12.62 1.47 -11.78
N VAL A 165 12.49 0.16 -11.54
CA VAL A 165 11.17 -0.50 -11.45
C VAL A 165 10.28 0.07 -10.35
N PRO A 166 10.74 0.28 -9.10
CA PRO A 166 9.85 0.82 -8.07
C PRO A 166 9.32 2.21 -8.42
N PHE A 167 10.18 3.08 -8.99
CA PHE A 167 9.76 4.41 -9.41
C PHE A 167 8.79 4.39 -10.59
N VAL A 168 9.06 3.54 -11.60
CA VAL A 168 8.18 3.41 -12.77
C VAL A 168 6.85 2.77 -12.39
N ALA A 169 6.87 1.75 -11.51
CA ALA A 169 5.66 1.14 -10.96
C ALA A 169 4.83 2.16 -10.18
N ASP A 170 5.48 3.02 -9.36
CA ASP A 170 4.81 4.09 -8.65
C ASP A 170 4.08 5.05 -9.60
N VAL A 171 4.78 5.49 -10.66
CA VAL A 171 4.19 6.38 -11.66
C VAL A 171 2.99 5.75 -12.37
N ILE A 172 3.07 4.47 -12.69
CA ILE A 172 1.96 3.74 -13.35
C ILE A 172 0.78 3.60 -12.38
N ILE A 173 1.04 3.17 -11.14
CA ILE A 173 0.02 2.99 -10.12
C ILE A 173 -0.63 4.32 -9.74
N VAL A 174 0.14 5.40 -9.63
CA VAL A 174 -0.41 6.74 -9.41
C VAL A 174 -1.34 7.16 -10.55
N ARG A 175 -0.98 6.86 -11.80
CA ARG A 175 -1.81 7.23 -12.96
C ARG A 175 -3.08 6.41 -13.10
N LEU A 176 -3.03 5.13 -12.70
CA LEU A 176 -4.12 4.18 -12.90
C LEU A 176 -5.00 4.02 -11.66
N ARG A 177 -4.41 4.16 -10.47
CA ARG A 177 -5.07 3.81 -9.20
C ARG A 177 -4.98 4.90 -8.13
N ASP A 178 -4.42 6.08 -8.43
CA ASP A 178 -4.15 7.18 -7.49
C ASP A 178 -3.53 6.72 -6.16
N MET A 179 -2.69 5.67 -6.22
CA MET A 179 -1.98 5.08 -5.09
C MET A 179 -0.48 5.21 -5.26
N ARG A 180 0.27 5.29 -4.15
CA ARG A 180 1.73 5.24 -4.20
C ARG A 180 2.21 3.80 -4.11
N PHE A 181 3.24 3.48 -4.89
CA PHE A 181 3.91 2.19 -4.81
C PHE A 181 4.66 2.05 -3.48
N THR A 182 4.52 0.88 -2.84
CA THR A 182 5.32 0.46 -1.69
C THR A 182 5.76 -0.99 -1.89
N PHE A 183 6.85 -1.43 -1.25
CA PHE A 183 7.28 -2.81 -1.37
C PHE A 183 6.27 -3.82 -0.83
N ASP A 184 5.39 -3.40 0.09
CA ASP A 184 4.33 -4.28 0.60
C ASP A 184 3.28 -4.61 -0.49
N ILE A 185 3.12 -3.78 -1.53
CA ILE A 185 2.26 -4.11 -2.70
C ILE A 185 2.79 -5.35 -3.44
N VAL A 186 4.11 -5.54 -3.46
CA VAL A 186 4.71 -6.73 -4.08
C VAL A 186 4.39 -7.99 -3.27
N THR A 187 4.47 -7.89 -1.94
CA THR A 187 4.08 -8.98 -1.03
C THR A 187 2.60 -9.30 -1.20
N MET A 188 1.77 -8.26 -1.27
CA MET A 188 0.35 -8.34 -1.56
C MET A 188 0.05 -9.09 -2.86
N ALA A 189 0.68 -8.70 -3.96
CA ALA A 189 0.46 -9.34 -5.26
C ALA A 189 0.86 -10.83 -5.26
N ILE A 190 1.83 -11.20 -4.43
CA ILE A 190 2.24 -12.61 -4.27
C ILE A 190 1.22 -13.37 -3.43
N ASP A 191 0.68 -12.77 -2.37
CA ASP A 191 -0.30 -13.40 -1.49
C ASP A 191 -1.67 -13.56 -2.17
N GLU A 192 -2.05 -12.60 -3.04
CA GLU A 192 -3.32 -12.57 -3.76
C GLU A 192 -3.30 -13.25 -5.14
N LYS A 193 -2.21 -13.90 -5.52
CA LYS A 193 -2.09 -14.55 -6.85
C LYS A 193 -3.22 -15.54 -7.17
N ASP A 194 -3.75 -16.19 -6.14
CA ASP A 194 -4.82 -17.19 -6.29
C ASP A 194 -6.21 -16.52 -6.42
N ASN A 195 -6.33 -15.26 -6.01
CA ASN A 195 -7.51 -14.41 -6.13
C ASN A 195 -7.40 -13.38 -7.27
N ALA A 196 -6.35 -13.46 -8.09
CA ALA A 196 -6.06 -12.49 -9.14
C ALA A 196 -7.19 -12.37 -10.19
N THR A 197 -8.03 -13.40 -10.34
CA THR A 197 -9.22 -13.37 -11.21
C THR A 197 -10.37 -12.53 -10.65
N SER A 198 -10.32 -12.13 -9.39
CA SER A 198 -11.32 -11.31 -8.72
C SER A 198 -11.06 -9.81 -8.88
N PHE A 199 -9.88 -9.42 -9.36
CA PHE A 199 -9.55 -8.04 -9.68
C PHE A 199 -9.84 -7.77 -11.14
N GLU A 200 -10.84 -6.95 -11.42
CA GLU A 200 -11.05 -6.43 -12.76
C GLU A 200 -9.93 -5.46 -13.12
N VAL A 201 -8.96 -5.97 -13.87
CA VAL A 201 -7.94 -5.13 -14.51
C VAL A 201 -8.40 -4.90 -15.94
N SER A 202 -8.59 -3.65 -16.33
CA SER A 202 -9.02 -3.34 -17.69
C SER A 202 -7.96 -3.75 -18.71
N ASN A 203 -8.37 -4.10 -19.91
CA ASN A 203 -7.43 -4.45 -20.97
C ASN A 203 -6.44 -3.32 -21.28
N ASP A 204 -6.89 -2.07 -21.15
CA ASP A 204 -6.06 -0.89 -21.41
C ASP A 204 -4.98 -0.72 -20.35
N GLU A 205 -5.28 -1.03 -19.09
CA GLU A 205 -4.30 -1.04 -17.98
C GLU A 205 -3.23 -2.13 -18.19
N VAL A 206 -3.66 -3.33 -18.59
CA VAL A 206 -2.72 -4.42 -18.92
C VAL A 206 -1.80 -4.00 -20.05
N VAL A 207 -2.34 -3.39 -21.10
CA VAL A 207 -1.56 -2.91 -22.25
C VAL A 207 -0.59 -1.83 -21.82
N ASP A 208 -1.00 -0.84 -21.01
CA ASP A 208 -0.11 0.23 -20.52
C ASP A 208 1.01 -0.35 -19.64
N ALA A 209 0.69 -1.24 -18.71
CA ALA A 209 1.68 -1.90 -17.86
C ALA A 209 2.69 -2.73 -18.68
N VAL A 210 2.22 -3.52 -19.65
CA VAL A 210 3.09 -4.33 -20.52
C VAL A 210 3.99 -3.45 -21.40
N LEU A 211 3.45 -2.38 -21.98
CA LEU A 211 4.24 -1.44 -22.80
C LEU A 211 5.35 -0.79 -21.98
N ASN A 212 5.05 -0.33 -20.77
CA ASN A 212 6.02 0.28 -19.87
C ASN A 212 7.07 -0.76 -19.41
N ALA A 213 6.67 -1.98 -19.09
CA ALA A 213 7.60 -3.06 -18.74
C ALA A 213 8.56 -3.38 -19.90
N VAL A 214 8.04 -3.51 -21.13
CA VAL A 214 8.86 -3.75 -22.33
C VAL A 214 9.82 -2.59 -22.59
N ALA A 215 9.34 -1.33 -22.50
CA ALA A 215 10.16 -0.15 -22.66
C ALA A 215 11.32 -0.13 -21.63
N LEU A 216 11.02 -0.42 -20.37
CA LEU A 216 12.01 -0.46 -19.31
C LEU A 216 13.06 -1.57 -19.51
N VAL A 217 12.62 -2.77 -19.92
CA VAL A 217 13.52 -3.89 -20.24
C VAL A 217 14.43 -3.54 -21.44
N VAL A 218 13.91 -2.87 -22.45
CA VAL A 218 14.70 -2.40 -23.61
C VAL A 218 15.77 -1.41 -23.17
N VAL A 219 15.40 -0.41 -22.37
CA VAL A 219 16.36 0.60 -21.85
C VAL A 219 17.40 -0.04 -20.93
N ALA A 220 16.99 -0.94 -20.03
CA ALA A 220 17.90 -1.69 -19.15
C ALA A 220 18.88 -2.54 -19.95
N THR A 221 18.39 -3.20 -21.00
CA THR A 221 19.23 -4.01 -21.90
C THR A 221 20.23 -3.13 -22.65
N PHE A 222 19.79 -2.01 -23.22
CA PHE A 222 20.68 -1.03 -23.84
C PHE A 222 21.77 -0.55 -22.87
N PHE A 223 21.37 -0.15 -21.66
CA PHE A 223 22.28 0.26 -20.61
C PHE A 223 23.33 -0.82 -20.30
N ALA A 224 22.88 -2.06 -20.06
CA ALA A 224 23.76 -3.18 -19.74
C ALA A 224 24.69 -3.55 -20.90
N VAL A 225 24.21 -3.48 -22.14
CA VAL A 225 25.03 -3.69 -23.36
C VAL A 225 26.14 -2.65 -23.42
N VAL A 226 25.83 -1.36 -23.30
CA VAL A 226 26.83 -0.30 -23.32
C VAL A 226 27.85 -0.50 -22.20
N ARG A 227 27.41 -0.80 -20.98
CA ARG A 227 28.27 -1.07 -19.83
C ARG A 227 29.21 -2.27 -20.04
N THR A 228 28.76 -3.29 -20.79
CA THR A 228 29.54 -4.51 -21.00
C THR A 228 30.54 -4.39 -22.12
N TRP A 229 30.20 -3.67 -23.20
CA TRP A 229 31.01 -3.63 -24.41
C TRP A 229 31.77 -2.33 -24.60
N ALA A 230 31.37 -1.22 -23.97
CA ALA A 230 32.06 0.05 -24.11
C ALA A 230 33.10 0.26 -22.99
N PRO A 231 34.41 0.26 -23.28
CA PRO A 231 35.45 0.40 -22.24
C PRO A 231 35.39 1.72 -21.47
N TRP A 232 34.83 2.78 -22.10
CA TRP A 232 34.66 4.06 -21.44
C TRP A 232 33.52 4.07 -20.39
N ALA A 233 32.62 3.11 -20.45
CA ALA A 233 31.50 2.97 -19.52
C ALA A 233 31.88 2.32 -18.19
N ASP A 234 33.11 1.82 -18.04
CA ASP A 234 33.63 1.27 -16.78
C ASP A 234 33.92 2.43 -15.81
N LEU A 235 33.21 2.46 -14.68
CA LEU A 235 33.28 3.53 -13.70
C LEU A 235 34.59 3.53 -12.91
N SER A 236 35.34 2.43 -12.88
CA SER A 236 36.63 2.37 -12.25
C SER A 236 37.71 3.21 -12.96
N ASN A 237 37.42 3.68 -14.19
CA ASN A 237 38.33 4.54 -14.95
C ASN A 237 38.52 5.91 -14.30
N TRP A 238 37.58 6.37 -13.49
CA TRP A 238 37.68 7.63 -12.77
C TRP A 238 37.03 7.56 -11.41
N ASN A 239 37.66 8.19 -10.44
CA ASN A 239 37.12 8.36 -9.12
C ASN A 239 36.61 9.81 -8.96
N PRO A 240 35.28 10.02 -8.76
CA PRO A 240 34.70 11.35 -8.64
C PRO A 240 35.27 12.17 -7.48
N THR A 241 35.83 11.51 -6.45
CA THR A 241 36.48 12.21 -5.34
C THR A 241 37.77 12.95 -5.74
N GLN A 242 38.27 12.76 -6.96
CA GLN A 242 39.42 13.52 -7.52
C GLN A 242 39.03 14.90 -8.08
N LEU A 243 37.76 15.28 -8.06
CA LEU A 243 37.12 16.55 -8.45
C LEU A 243 37.46 17.09 -9.85
N PHE A 244 38.73 16.98 -10.29
CA PHE A 244 39.19 17.39 -11.63
C PHE A 244 40.16 16.36 -12.20
N PRO A 245 39.84 15.69 -13.31
CA PRO A 245 40.79 14.82 -13.98
C PRO A 245 41.90 15.69 -14.62
N GLN A 246 43.15 15.49 -14.26
CA GLN A 246 44.28 16.30 -14.68
C GLN A 246 44.72 16.11 -16.14
N ALA A 247 44.15 15.16 -16.90
CA ALA A 247 44.46 14.98 -18.32
C ALA A 247 43.40 14.12 -19.03
N PRO A 248 43.21 14.32 -20.36
CA PRO A 248 42.38 13.41 -21.15
C PRO A 248 42.96 11.98 -21.10
N TYR A 249 42.11 11.01 -20.88
CA TYR A 249 42.50 9.62 -20.79
C TYR A 249 43.08 9.13 -22.10
N ARG A 250 44.39 8.90 -22.17
CA ARG A 250 45.05 8.28 -23.32
C ARG A 250 44.95 6.76 -23.15
N LEU A 251 44.08 6.13 -23.88
CA LEU A 251 43.94 4.67 -23.97
C LEU A 251 45.16 3.94 -24.54
N CYS A 252 46.26 4.66 -24.84
CA CYS A 252 47.49 4.12 -25.42
C CYS A 252 48.74 4.53 -24.66
N SER A 253 49.00 3.90 -23.53
CA SER A 253 50.38 3.89 -22.99
C SER A 253 51.27 2.78 -23.58
N ARG A 254 50.87 2.14 -24.68
CA ARG A 254 51.74 1.15 -25.35
C ARG A 254 52.79 1.72 -26.32
N SER A 255 52.75 3.00 -26.65
CA SER A 255 53.75 3.62 -27.50
C SER A 255 54.89 4.32 -26.75
N ALA A 256 54.72 4.60 -25.44
CA ALA A 256 55.80 5.30 -24.71
C ALA A 256 56.91 4.37 -24.16
N ALA A 257 56.65 3.08 -24.13
CA ALA A 257 57.67 2.10 -23.70
C ALA A 257 58.66 1.68 -24.83
N ARG A 258 58.41 2.06 -26.08
CA ARG A 258 59.25 1.70 -27.22
C ARG A 258 60.26 2.79 -27.64
N VAL A 259 60.22 4.00 -27.07
CA VAL A 259 61.13 5.11 -27.43
C VAL A 259 62.25 5.34 -26.43
N LYS A 260 62.25 4.67 -25.28
CA LYS A 260 63.33 4.79 -24.27
C LYS A 260 64.45 3.75 -24.35
N HIS A 261 64.51 2.93 -25.41
CA HIS A 261 65.55 1.91 -25.61
C HIS A 261 66.38 2.17 -26.86
N LYS A 262 66.65 3.39 -27.24
CA LYS A 262 67.68 3.75 -28.21
C LYS A 262 68.48 4.92 -27.65
N HIS A 263 69.47 4.63 -26.88
CA HIS A 263 70.77 5.30 -26.76
C HIS A 263 71.43 4.93 -25.42
N ARG A 264 72.22 3.86 -25.46
CA ARG A 264 73.38 3.72 -24.58
C ARG A 264 74.49 3.16 -25.42
N PRO A 265 75.70 3.82 -25.42
CA PRO A 265 76.83 3.35 -26.23
C PRO A 265 77.49 2.18 -25.59
N THR A 266 77.98 1.33 -26.47
CA THR A 266 78.87 0.20 -26.21
C THR A 266 80.24 0.67 -25.66
N THR A 267 80.66 0.07 -24.54
CA THR A 267 82.11 -0.13 -24.25
C THR A 267 82.26 -1.57 -23.78
N LYS A 268 83.09 -2.28 -24.53
CA LYS A 268 83.66 -3.57 -24.24
C LYS A 268 84.66 -3.44 -23.07
N VAL A 269 84.80 -4.47 -22.22
CA VAL A 269 86.08 -5.04 -21.79
C VAL A 269 85.75 -6.44 -21.20
N ASP A 270 86.63 -7.31 -21.49
CA ASP A 270 86.81 -8.74 -21.49
C ASP A 270 86.82 -9.43 -20.09
N GLN A 271 86.47 -10.71 -20.13
CA GLN A 271 87.09 -11.94 -19.55
C GLN A 271 87.41 -11.97 -18.01
N GLU A 272 87.07 -12.97 -17.31
CA GLU A 272 87.61 -14.34 -17.17
C GLU A 272 86.91 -15.11 -16.09
N ASP A 273 86.68 -16.37 -16.39
CA ASP A 273 86.68 -17.62 -15.71
C ASP A 273 86.79 -17.72 -14.14
N PHE A 274 86.04 -18.55 -13.51
CA PHE A 274 86.40 -19.78 -12.89
C PHE A 274 85.22 -20.56 -12.28
N GLU A 275 85.13 -21.81 -12.69
CA GLU A 275 84.66 -23.05 -12.16
C GLU A 275 84.56 -23.08 -10.58
N ASP A 276 83.72 -23.79 -9.93
CA ASP A 276 83.46 -25.23 -9.92
C ASP A 276 82.83 -25.66 -8.56
N SER A 277 82.23 -26.80 -8.59
CA SER A 277 81.96 -27.85 -7.62
C SER A 277 80.82 -27.71 -6.60
N GLN A 278 79.73 -28.50 -6.82
CA GLN A 278 79.52 -29.85 -6.15
C GLN A 278 79.42 -29.78 -4.62
N ASP A 279 78.45 -30.32 -3.99
CA ASP A 279 77.78 -31.60 -4.07
C ASP A 279 76.72 -31.78 -2.97
N SER A 280 75.69 -32.54 -3.31
CA SER A 280 75.06 -33.66 -2.60
C SER A 280 74.44 -33.40 -1.21
N SER A 281 73.26 -33.77 -0.93
CA SER A 281 72.59 -35.06 -0.84
C SER A 281 71.28 -34.96 -0.06
N SER A 282 70.29 -35.59 -0.59
CA SER A 282 69.13 -36.08 0.15
C SER A 282 69.49 -37.21 1.08
N PRO A 283 68.67 -37.90 1.87
CA PRO A 283 67.29 -38.22 1.67
C PRO A 283 66.37 -38.43 2.91
N THR A 284 65.15 -38.80 2.67
CA THR A 284 64.20 -39.76 3.37
C THR A 284 63.73 -39.40 4.75
N GLU A 285 62.62 -39.79 5.21
CA GLU A 285 61.45 -40.65 4.87
C GLU A 285 60.31 -40.39 5.87
N ASP A 286 59.15 -40.57 5.42
CA ASP A 286 58.02 -41.38 5.89
C ASP A 286 57.24 -41.06 7.17
N SER A 287 55.99 -41.06 6.98
CA SER A 287 54.84 -41.89 7.44
C SER A 287 53.68 -41.06 8.05
N GLU A 288 52.63 -41.12 7.39
CA GLU A 288 51.37 -41.89 7.59
C GLU A 288 50.73 -41.72 8.98
N LEU A 289 49.51 -41.24 8.99
CA LEU A 289 48.23 -41.92 9.24
C LEU A 289 47.13 -40.99 9.79
N ASP A 290 46.13 -40.92 9.02
CA ASP A 290 44.71 -40.68 9.34
C ASP A 290 44.21 -41.86 10.23
N PRO A 291 43.05 -41.94 10.85
CA PRO A 291 41.82 -41.13 10.79
C PRO A 291 40.95 -41.11 12.07
N THR A 292 39.82 -40.49 11.90
CA THR A 292 38.47 -40.80 12.45
C THR A 292 38.00 -40.32 13.82
N ASN A 293 36.84 -39.69 13.65
CA ASN A 293 35.52 -39.94 14.28
C ASN A 293 35.14 -39.41 15.67
N ASN A 294 33.99 -38.78 15.55
CA ASN A 294 32.79 -38.93 16.40
C ASN A 294 32.62 -38.06 17.64
N VAL A 295 31.60 -37.24 17.56
CA VAL A 295 30.24 -37.45 18.03
C VAL A 295 29.91 -37.00 19.46
N LEU A 296 28.89 -36.13 19.52
CA LEU A 296 27.81 -36.04 20.51
C LEU A 296 28.05 -35.46 21.91
N SER A 297 27.29 -34.41 22.10
CA SER A 297 26.11 -34.33 23.01
C SER A 297 26.32 -33.76 24.40
N SER A 298 25.52 -32.75 24.61
CA SER A 298 24.43 -32.61 25.59
C SER A 298 24.70 -32.25 27.06
N ARG A 299 23.83 -31.35 27.45
CA ARG A 299 23.14 -31.20 28.75
C ARG A 299 23.93 -30.53 29.89
N ALA A 300 23.45 -29.43 30.35
CA ALA A 300 22.33 -29.16 31.25
C ALA A 300 22.69 -29.10 32.74
N ASN A 301 22.01 -28.18 33.38
CA ASN A 301 21.69 -28.05 34.80
C ASN A 301 22.63 -27.16 35.61
N ALA A 302 22.16 -26.12 36.14
CA ALA A 302 21.11 -25.85 37.13
C ALA A 302 21.65 -25.52 38.50
N SER A 303 21.19 -24.43 38.99
CA SER A 303 20.65 -24.21 40.32
C SER A 303 21.46 -23.47 41.37
N LYS A 304 20.72 -22.53 41.94
CA LYS A 304 20.51 -22.15 43.35
C LYS A 304 21.48 -21.13 43.96
N ALA A 305 20.98 -19.95 44.22
CA ALA A 305 20.17 -19.46 45.35
C ALA A 305 20.97 -19.12 46.60
N ARG A 306 20.89 -17.89 47.08
CA ARG A 306 20.43 -17.48 48.39
C ARG A 306 20.85 -16.04 48.71
N ASP A 307 19.87 -15.23 48.93
CA ASP A 307 19.42 -14.59 50.20
C ASP A 307 20.35 -13.61 50.90
N GLY A 308 19.78 -12.47 51.19
CA GLY A 308 20.14 -11.66 52.35
C GLY A 308 19.92 -10.16 52.15
N ASP A 309 18.75 -9.67 52.54
CA ASP A 309 18.33 -8.56 53.37
C ASP A 309 19.37 -7.42 53.63
N ASP A 310 19.01 -6.19 53.55
CA ASP A 310 18.27 -5.34 54.46
C ASP A 310 18.35 -3.82 54.12
N GLN A 311 17.16 -3.19 54.16
CA GLN A 311 16.79 -1.90 54.79
C GLN A 311 17.43 -0.55 54.44
N ASP A 312 16.49 0.29 54.03
CA ASP A 312 16.18 1.66 54.48
C ASP A 312 17.13 2.81 54.23
N THR A 313 16.76 3.79 53.56
CA THR A 313 16.13 5.02 54.04
C THR A 313 15.90 6.08 52.97
N GLU A 314 14.77 6.74 53.14
CA GLU A 314 14.25 7.91 52.44
C GLU A 314 15.24 9.07 52.24
N ARG A 315 15.11 9.86 51.19
CA ARG A 315 14.60 11.25 51.14
C ARG A 315 14.99 12.03 49.89
N ASP A 316 13.93 12.58 49.33
CA ASP A 316 13.77 13.93 48.77
C ASP A 316 14.60 14.45 47.58
N ALA A 317 13.83 14.65 46.54
CA ALA A 317 13.55 15.94 45.89
C ALA A 317 14.46 16.44 44.75
N ALA A 318 13.73 16.76 43.69
CA ALA A 318 13.90 17.89 42.78
C ALA A 318 14.82 17.73 41.56
N ASN A 319 14.11 17.72 40.43
CA ASN A 319 14.44 18.41 39.17
C ASN A 319 15.90 18.71 38.86
N THR A 320 16.43 18.15 37.82
CA THR A 320 17.07 18.95 36.76
C THR A 320 17.45 18.05 35.57
N ALA A 321 17.03 18.47 34.38
CA ALA A 321 17.44 17.92 33.09
C ALA A 321 18.97 17.76 33.03
N ARG A 322 19.48 16.56 32.83
CA ARG A 322 20.89 16.33 32.57
C ARG A 322 21.10 15.92 31.11
N TYR A 323 21.59 16.87 30.35
CA TYR A 323 22.31 16.58 29.13
C TYR A 323 23.46 15.63 29.42
N VAL A 324 23.44 14.47 28.79
CA VAL A 324 24.57 13.54 28.82
C VAL A 324 25.62 14.05 27.85
N LYS A 325 26.66 14.68 28.41
CA LYS A 325 27.88 15.04 27.70
C LYS A 325 28.70 13.75 27.52
N ILE A 326 28.71 13.23 26.30
CA ILE A 326 29.62 12.13 25.94
C ILE A 326 31.04 12.70 25.91
N GLN A 327 31.84 12.36 26.92
CA GLN A 327 33.28 12.57 26.88
C GLN A 327 33.87 11.52 25.95
N VAL A 328 34.37 11.97 24.80
CA VAL A 328 35.27 11.17 23.95
C VAL A 328 36.57 11.01 24.70
N ARG A 329 36.85 9.82 25.13
CA ARG A 329 38.15 9.40 25.70
C ARG A 329 39.15 9.36 24.55
N GLU A 330 40.14 10.22 24.57
CA GLU A 330 41.31 10.13 23.68
C GLU A 330 42.02 8.78 23.87
N PRO A 331 42.37 8.08 22.78
CA PRO A 331 43.14 6.86 22.92
C PRO A 331 44.59 7.17 23.38
N ALA A 332 45.02 6.52 24.41
CA ALA A 332 46.37 6.60 24.92
C ALA A 332 47.37 6.27 23.81
N GLN A 333 48.29 7.18 23.57
CA GLN A 333 49.42 6.96 22.65
C GLN A 333 50.32 5.85 23.16
N SER A 334 50.60 4.85 22.34
CA SER A 334 51.53 3.81 22.63
C SER A 334 52.96 4.36 22.76
N PRO A 335 53.83 3.77 23.63
CA PRO A 335 55.17 4.29 23.91
C PRO A 335 56.16 4.26 22.72
N GLU A 336 55.80 3.62 21.62
CA GLU A 336 56.66 3.54 20.43
C GLU A 336 56.66 4.78 19.58
N LEU A 337 55.62 5.62 19.68
CA LEU A 337 55.54 6.85 18.88
C LEU A 337 56.41 7.98 19.47
N ARG A 338 56.93 7.82 20.70
CA ARG A 338 57.77 8.80 21.41
C ARG A 338 59.26 8.65 21.13
N LYS A 339 59.68 7.56 20.48
CA LYS A 339 61.11 7.34 20.13
C LYS A 339 61.50 7.85 18.72
N LEU A 340 60.52 8.29 17.95
CA LEU A 340 60.77 8.80 16.60
C LEU A 340 60.91 10.32 16.49
N THR A 341 60.84 11.06 17.61
CA THR A 341 60.92 12.52 17.60
C THR A 341 62.12 13.11 18.36
N ALA A 342 63.06 12.30 18.78
CA ALA A 342 64.27 12.79 19.50
C ALA A 342 65.51 12.01 19.10
N ALA A 343 65.86 12.07 17.84
CA ALA A 343 67.22 11.85 17.33
C ALA A 343 67.35 12.50 15.98
N ASP A 344 68.43 13.32 15.88
CA ASP A 344 68.98 13.87 14.67
C ASP A 344 68.47 15.24 14.18
N ALA A 345 69.00 16.25 14.83
CA ALA A 345 69.46 17.45 14.19
C ALA A 345 70.92 17.17 13.73
N ASP A 346 71.15 17.34 12.46
CA ASP A 346 72.38 17.29 11.64
C ASP A 346 72.51 16.05 10.73
N ASP A 347 71.86 16.12 9.56
CA ASP A 347 72.55 15.78 8.27
C ASP A 347 71.63 16.27 7.12
N ASP A 348 72.23 17.11 6.26
CA ASP A 348 71.67 17.57 5.00
C ASP A 348 71.65 16.39 4.00
N GLY A 349 70.47 15.84 3.70
CA GLY A 349 70.34 14.84 2.66
C GLY A 349 69.03 14.08 2.67
N ASP A 350 68.11 14.49 1.75
CA ASP A 350 66.99 13.70 1.28
C ASP A 350 65.66 13.84 2.01
N ASN A 351 65.00 14.98 1.87
CA ASN A 351 63.66 15.31 2.32
C ASN A 351 62.52 14.88 1.34
N SER A 352 62.66 13.78 0.61
CA SER A 352 61.60 13.36 -0.34
C SER A 352 60.58 12.34 0.18
N ALA A 353 60.92 11.54 1.24
CA ALA A 353 60.05 10.47 1.73
C ALA A 353 58.98 10.93 2.75
N GLY A 354 59.22 12.04 3.47
CA GLY A 354 58.26 12.59 4.45
C GLY A 354 57.15 13.43 3.86
N SER A 355 57.37 14.05 2.70
CA SER A 355 56.36 14.83 2.00
C SER A 355 55.34 13.94 1.30
N ASP A 356 55.70 12.77 0.81
CA ASP A 356 54.81 11.85 0.10
C ASP A 356 53.77 11.19 1.05
N ALA A 357 54.12 10.87 2.25
CA ALA A 357 53.21 10.27 3.24
C ALA A 357 52.15 11.27 3.73
N THR A 358 52.54 12.55 3.95
CA THR A 358 51.63 13.63 4.36
C THR A 358 50.68 14.02 3.24
N ASP A 359 51.14 14.07 1.98
CA ASP A 359 50.32 14.36 0.81
C ASP A 359 49.37 13.20 0.50
N GLN A 360 49.77 11.94 0.69
CA GLN A 360 48.84 10.80 0.59
C GLN A 360 47.75 10.87 1.64
N TYR A 361 48.08 11.13 2.91
CA TYR A 361 47.09 11.31 3.96
C TYR A 361 46.08 12.43 3.68
N ARG A 362 46.57 13.58 3.25
CA ARG A 362 45.73 14.72 2.83
C ARG A 362 44.79 14.35 1.67
N GLN A 363 45.24 13.57 0.70
CA GLN A 363 44.42 13.08 -0.40
C GLN A 363 43.36 12.11 0.09
N TYR A 364 43.68 11.18 0.99
CA TYR A 364 42.67 10.27 1.57
C TYR A 364 41.62 11.00 2.39
N LEU A 365 42.03 11.98 3.20
CA LEU A 365 41.13 12.83 3.97
C LEU A 365 40.19 13.63 3.05
N LYS A 366 40.72 14.29 2.00
CA LYS A 366 39.91 15.00 1.01
C LYS A 366 38.90 14.06 0.33
N ARG A 367 39.31 12.88 -0.07
CA ARG A 367 38.41 11.87 -0.66
C ARG A 367 37.33 11.43 0.31
N GLY A 368 37.68 11.18 1.57
CA GLY A 368 36.73 10.85 2.61
C GLY A 368 35.68 11.96 2.83
N ILE A 369 36.12 13.22 2.90
CA ILE A 369 35.22 14.37 3.05
C ILE A 369 34.27 14.51 1.84
N ILE A 370 34.77 14.39 0.62
CA ILE A 370 33.95 14.50 -0.59
C ILE A 370 32.91 13.37 -0.66
N THR A 371 33.33 12.14 -0.27
CA THR A 371 32.41 11.01 -0.19
C THR A 371 31.31 11.26 0.85
N LEU A 372 31.68 11.75 2.03
CA LEU A 372 30.73 12.07 3.10
C LEU A 372 29.76 13.17 2.66
N VAL A 373 30.26 14.22 2.03
CA VAL A 373 29.43 15.32 1.51
C VAL A 373 28.46 14.81 0.44
N GLY A 374 28.92 14.00 -0.50
CA GLY A 374 28.08 13.49 -1.60
C GLY A 374 27.05 12.46 -1.18
N LEU A 375 27.40 11.56 -0.24
CA LEU A 375 26.55 10.42 0.13
C LEU A 375 25.72 10.66 1.40
N VAL A 376 26.05 11.64 2.21
CA VAL A 376 25.35 11.89 3.47
C VAL A 376 24.83 13.33 3.53
N PHE A 377 25.73 14.31 3.45
CA PHE A 377 25.36 15.69 3.66
C PHE A 377 24.42 16.23 2.57
N PHE A 378 24.69 15.96 1.30
CA PHE A 378 23.83 16.40 0.20
C PHE A 378 22.44 15.76 0.25
N PRO A 379 22.27 14.44 0.45
CA PRO A 379 20.95 13.86 0.69
C PRO A 379 20.21 14.46 1.87
N MET A 380 20.89 14.72 3.01
CA MET A 380 20.27 15.40 4.15
C MET A 380 19.77 16.81 3.82
N VAL A 381 20.51 17.56 3.00
CA VAL A 381 20.05 18.86 2.53
C VAL A 381 18.81 18.73 1.64
N VAL A 382 18.75 17.73 0.77
CA VAL A 382 17.57 17.47 -0.08
C VAL A 382 16.35 17.13 0.78
N VAL A 383 16.51 16.26 1.79
CA VAL A 383 15.45 15.94 2.76
C VAL A 383 14.99 17.20 3.51
N ALA A 384 15.91 18.05 3.96
CA ALA A 384 15.56 19.30 4.64
C ALA A 384 14.78 20.26 3.72
N ILE A 385 15.13 20.31 2.44
CA ILE A 385 14.39 21.12 1.45
C ILE A 385 13.00 20.52 1.22
N SER A 386 12.88 19.20 1.13
CA SER A 386 11.60 18.50 0.99
C SER A 386 10.69 18.79 2.19
N GLN A 387 11.19 18.68 3.41
CA GLN A 387 10.44 18.98 4.64
C GLN A 387 10.05 20.46 4.78
N GLY A 388 10.85 21.36 4.24
CA GLY A 388 10.56 22.80 4.21
C GLY A 388 9.65 23.24 3.06
N SER A 389 9.34 22.35 2.13
CA SER A 389 8.48 22.63 0.98
C SER A 389 7.00 22.42 1.35
N THR A 390 6.11 22.95 0.49
CA THR A 390 4.67 22.64 0.65
C THR A 390 4.45 21.12 0.46
N PRO A 391 3.49 20.52 1.17
CA PRO A 391 3.19 19.09 1.03
C PRO A 391 2.97 18.67 -0.42
N LEU A 392 2.28 19.49 -1.20
CA LEU A 392 2.05 19.24 -2.62
C LEU A 392 3.36 19.11 -3.42
N ILE A 393 4.33 20.01 -3.18
CA ILE A 393 5.64 19.94 -3.84
C ILE A 393 6.41 18.71 -3.36
N ALA A 394 6.47 18.48 -2.04
CA ALA A 394 7.24 17.39 -1.45
C ALA A 394 6.74 16.02 -1.94
N TYR A 395 5.42 15.77 -1.88
CA TYR A 395 4.85 14.49 -2.29
C TYR A 395 4.89 14.26 -3.80
N SER A 396 4.72 15.32 -4.61
CA SER A 396 4.84 15.22 -6.06
C SER A 396 6.28 15.06 -6.54
N ALA A 397 7.25 15.50 -5.75
CA ALA A 397 8.69 15.39 -6.04
C ALA A 397 9.27 14.03 -5.63
N LEU A 398 8.64 13.31 -4.73
CA LEU A 398 9.16 12.10 -4.08
C LEU A 398 9.70 11.08 -5.09
N ASN A 399 10.92 10.61 -4.86
CA ASN A 399 11.46 9.45 -5.55
C ASN A 399 11.17 8.18 -4.73
N THR A 400 10.18 7.42 -5.14
CA THR A 400 9.68 6.24 -4.43
C THR A 400 10.73 5.17 -4.24
N THR A 401 11.61 4.94 -5.22
CA THR A 401 12.73 3.98 -5.06
C THR A 401 13.62 4.37 -3.89
N LEU A 402 13.99 5.66 -3.81
CA LEU A 402 14.84 6.17 -2.74
C LEU A 402 14.13 6.07 -1.39
N ASN A 403 12.85 6.48 -1.34
CA ASN A 403 12.04 6.44 -0.12
C ASN A 403 11.90 5.02 0.42
N GLU A 404 11.49 4.06 -0.38
CA GLU A 404 11.26 2.69 0.05
C GLU A 404 12.56 1.99 0.46
N LEU A 405 13.67 2.18 -0.29
CA LEU A 405 14.96 1.62 0.09
C LEU A 405 15.46 2.15 1.44
N PHE A 406 15.34 3.46 1.69
CA PHE A 406 15.75 4.04 2.97
C PHE A 406 14.79 3.70 4.09
N LYS A 407 13.49 3.68 3.84
CA LYS A 407 12.48 3.28 4.82
C LYS A 407 12.74 1.87 5.33
N HIS A 408 12.97 0.90 4.46
CA HIS A 408 13.24 -0.48 4.84
C HIS A 408 14.67 -0.72 5.38
N ALA A 409 15.65 0.10 4.96
CA ALA A 409 17.03 -0.05 5.42
C ALA A 409 17.31 0.64 6.77
N LEU A 410 16.61 1.74 7.06
CA LEU A 410 16.90 2.59 8.23
C LEU A 410 15.81 2.56 9.30
N GLN A 411 14.59 2.17 8.95
CA GLN A 411 13.59 1.94 9.98
C GLN A 411 13.97 0.67 10.74
N PRO A 412 14.19 0.73 12.05
CA PRO A 412 14.16 -0.47 12.85
C PRO A 412 12.81 -1.16 12.57
N PRO A 413 12.76 -2.53 12.61
CA PRO A 413 11.49 -3.23 12.55
C PRO A 413 10.52 -2.46 13.44
N VAL A 414 9.34 -2.13 12.92
CA VAL A 414 8.37 -1.25 13.58
C VAL A 414 8.34 -1.67 15.04
N ARG A 415 9.02 -0.92 15.87
CA ARG A 415 8.88 -1.09 17.31
C ARG A 415 7.41 -0.82 17.50
N GLN A 416 6.65 -1.86 17.75
CA GLN A 416 5.28 -1.69 18.22
C GLN A 416 5.40 -0.60 19.26
N VAL A 417 4.73 0.52 19.02
CA VAL A 417 4.76 1.63 19.95
C VAL A 417 4.09 1.08 21.21
N THR A 418 4.90 0.42 22.03
CA THR A 418 4.51 0.16 23.40
C THR A 418 4.36 1.55 23.98
N PRO A 419 3.18 1.91 24.47
CA PRO A 419 3.01 3.17 25.16
C PRO A 419 4.03 3.18 26.30
N GLU A 420 4.98 4.11 26.26
CA GLU A 420 5.63 4.48 27.51
C GLU A 420 4.49 4.97 28.37
N ALA A 421 4.29 4.28 29.49
CA ALA A 421 3.26 4.57 30.44
C ALA A 421 3.55 5.99 31.00
N GLU A 422 2.89 6.99 30.43
CA GLU A 422 2.64 8.19 31.17
C GLU A 422 1.66 7.79 32.27
N ASP A 423 2.12 7.87 33.49
CA ASP A 423 1.50 7.77 34.80
C ASP A 423 -0.04 7.93 34.82
N SER A 424 -0.76 7.01 34.20
CA SER A 424 -2.19 6.88 34.32
C SER A 424 -2.50 5.54 34.99
N SER A 425 -3.18 5.62 36.12
CA SER A 425 -3.68 4.46 36.88
C SER A 425 -4.67 3.59 36.10
N LEU A 426 -4.97 3.93 34.84
CA LEU A 426 -5.89 3.20 33.97
C LEU A 426 -5.14 2.62 32.76
N PRO A 427 -5.50 1.41 32.32
CA PRO A 427 -4.99 0.83 31.09
C PRO A 427 -5.28 1.76 29.89
N TRP A 428 -4.33 1.93 28.97
CA TRP A 428 -4.52 2.76 27.77
C TRP A 428 -5.72 2.30 26.91
N VAL A 429 -6.07 1.04 26.95
CA VAL A 429 -7.22 0.46 26.26
C VAL A 429 -8.56 0.99 26.76
N GLU A 430 -8.67 1.42 28.03
CA GLU A 430 -9.92 1.98 28.56
C GLU A 430 -10.35 3.27 27.87
N ALA A 431 -9.42 3.98 27.23
CA ALA A 431 -9.75 5.16 26.42
C ALA A 431 -10.65 4.83 25.21
N PHE A 432 -10.69 3.56 24.79
CA PHE A 432 -11.52 3.07 23.68
C PHE A 432 -12.84 2.44 24.14
N ILE A 433 -13.11 2.38 25.44
CA ILE A 433 -14.36 1.91 26.03
C ILE A 433 -15.11 3.12 26.58
N ASP A 434 -16.41 3.18 26.32
CA ASP A 434 -17.24 4.26 26.88
C ASP A 434 -17.64 3.96 28.35
N TYR A 435 -16.67 4.04 29.25
CA TYR A 435 -16.88 3.76 30.69
C TYR A 435 -17.92 4.68 31.37
N LYS A 436 -18.30 5.79 30.75
CA LYS A 436 -19.33 6.67 31.24
C LYS A 436 -20.73 6.06 31.06
N THR A 437 -20.92 5.33 29.99
CA THR A 437 -22.23 4.80 29.59
C THR A 437 -22.30 3.28 29.59
N GLU A 438 -21.18 2.58 29.56
CA GLU A 438 -21.11 1.13 29.63
C GLU A 438 -20.75 0.63 31.05
N GLU A 439 -21.48 -0.36 31.55
CA GLU A 439 -21.13 -1.09 32.76
C GLU A 439 -20.41 -2.38 32.37
N HIS A 440 -19.14 -2.49 32.79
CA HIS A 440 -18.31 -3.61 32.39
C HIS A 440 -17.28 -4.01 33.44
N THR A 441 -16.68 -5.19 33.24
CA THR A 441 -15.54 -5.69 34.01
C THR A 441 -14.49 -6.19 33.02
N LEU A 442 -13.28 -5.61 33.06
CA LEU A 442 -12.13 -6.04 32.26
C LEU A 442 -11.59 -7.36 32.76
N PHE A 443 -11.15 -8.23 31.84
CA PHE A 443 -10.50 -9.51 32.17
C PHE A 443 -8.98 -9.42 32.27
N GLY A 444 -8.38 -8.31 31.86
CA GLY A 444 -6.94 -8.05 31.91
C GLY A 444 -6.64 -6.56 31.90
N TYR A 445 -5.34 -6.21 32.07
CA TYR A 445 -4.92 -4.82 32.20
C TYR A 445 -4.78 -4.11 30.83
N GLU A 446 -4.22 -4.78 29.84
CA GLU A 446 -4.00 -4.21 28.50
C GLU A 446 -4.85 -4.94 27.44
N THR A 447 -6.11 -5.17 27.73
CA THR A 447 -7.04 -5.83 26.82
C THR A 447 -8.40 -5.15 26.83
N LEU A 448 -9.03 -5.07 25.65
CA LEU A 448 -10.44 -4.68 25.52
C LEU A 448 -11.40 -5.81 25.91
N TYR A 449 -10.87 -7.03 26.12
CA TYR A 449 -11.68 -8.18 26.51
C TYR A 449 -12.33 -7.95 27.87
N ARG A 450 -13.64 -7.84 27.84
CA ARG A 450 -14.44 -7.46 28.99
C ARG A 450 -15.80 -8.15 28.97
N ARG A 451 -16.43 -8.17 30.12
CA ARG A 451 -17.84 -8.52 30.28
C ARG A 451 -18.65 -7.25 30.48
N THR A 452 -19.52 -6.95 29.52
CA THR A 452 -20.51 -5.88 29.60
C THR A 452 -21.76 -6.38 30.30
N THR A 453 -22.16 -5.72 31.37
CA THR A 453 -23.30 -6.14 32.20
C THR A 453 -24.51 -5.22 32.02
N GLY A 454 -24.33 -4.05 31.39
CA GLY A 454 -25.42 -3.13 31.16
C GLY A 454 -24.94 -1.79 30.63
N PHE A 455 -25.87 -0.86 30.53
CA PHE A 455 -25.62 0.50 30.08
C PHE A 455 -26.33 1.47 31.02
N LYS A 456 -25.75 2.68 31.18
CA LYS A 456 -26.20 3.73 32.09
C LYS A 456 -26.12 5.11 31.44
N GLY A 457 -26.55 6.14 32.18
CA GLY A 457 -26.53 7.52 31.71
C GLY A 457 -27.81 7.94 30.99
N ASP A 458 -27.84 9.21 30.61
CA ASP A 458 -29.00 9.81 29.93
C ASP A 458 -29.26 9.21 28.54
N LEU A 459 -30.53 9.14 28.16
CA LEU A 459 -30.93 8.61 26.88
C LEU A 459 -30.93 9.71 25.80
N ALA A 460 -30.33 9.45 24.65
CA ALA A 460 -30.52 10.23 23.44
C ALA A 460 -31.86 9.88 22.78
N PHE A 461 -32.22 8.60 22.85
CA PHE A 461 -33.52 8.06 22.44
C PHE A 461 -33.84 6.81 23.22
N ASP A 462 -35.10 6.42 23.22
CA ASP A 462 -35.54 5.17 23.78
C ASP A 462 -36.31 4.36 22.75
N VAL A 463 -36.22 3.04 22.87
CA VAL A 463 -36.98 2.07 22.05
C VAL A 463 -37.78 1.20 23.00
N ASN A 464 -39.11 1.21 22.87
CA ASN A 464 -39.98 0.42 23.69
C ASN A 464 -39.83 -1.07 23.37
N VAL A 465 -39.15 -1.81 24.23
CA VAL A 465 -38.91 -3.25 24.12
C VAL A 465 -39.41 -3.92 25.42
N SER A 466 -40.10 -5.03 25.28
CA SER A 466 -40.54 -5.85 26.41
C SER A 466 -39.73 -7.14 26.47
N ASP A 467 -39.26 -7.50 27.65
CA ASP A 467 -38.52 -8.76 27.88
C ASP A 467 -39.39 -10.00 27.62
N ASP A 468 -40.72 -9.90 27.87
CA ASP A 468 -41.68 -10.99 27.62
C ASP A 468 -41.95 -11.25 26.14
N ASN A 469 -41.71 -10.22 25.29
CA ASN A 469 -41.86 -10.29 23.83
C ASN A 469 -40.69 -9.58 23.15
N PRO A 470 -39.49 -10.18 23.11
CA PRO A 470 -38.34 -9.60 22.49
C PRO A 470 -38.53 -9.43 20.97
N PRO A 471 -38.21 -8.29 20.39
CA PRO A 471 -38.35 -8.03 18.96
C PRO A 471 -37.37 -8.86 18.13
N ASN A 472 -37.71 -9.13 16.89
CA ASN A 472 -36.75 -9.57 15.89
C ASN A 472 -35.78 -8.41 15.60
N VAL A 473 -34.56 -8.75 15.21
CA VAL A 473 -33.54 -7.77 14.80
C VAL A 473 -33.05 -8.13 13.41
N LEU A 474 -33.13 -7.16 12.50
CA LEU A 474 -32.64 -7.28 11.13
C LEU A 474 -31.61 -6.20 10.88
N VAL A 475 -30.41 -6.58 10.44
CA VAL A 475 -29.37 -5.67 9.96
C VAL A 475 -29.31 -5.80 8.43
N ILE A 476 -29.63 -4.73 7.73
CA ILE A 476 -29.51 -4.64 6.26
C ILE A 476 -28.22 -3.89 5.94
N VAL A 477 -27.26 -4.59 5.38
CA VAL A 477 -26.01 -4.00 4.89
C VAL A 477 -26.15 -3.78 3.39
N VAL A 478 -26.10 -2.52 3.00
CA VAL A 478 -26.39 -2.11 1.62
C VAL A 478 -25.09 -1.81 0.91
N GLU A 479 -24.78 -2.59 -0.11
CA GLU A 479 -23.58 -2.48 -0.94
C GLU A 479 -23.41 -1.07 -1.52
N ALA A 480 -22.22 -0.49 -1.38
CA ALA A 480 -21.80 0.78 -1.97
C ALA A 480 -22.73 1.97 -1.65
N PHE A 481 -23.36 1.99 -0.46
CA PHE A 481 -24.33 3.02 -0.08
C PHE A 481 -23.68 4.16 0.71
N ARG A 482 -23.23 5.16 -0.01
CA ARG A 482 -22.58 6.34 0.58
C ARG A 482 -23.60 7.33 1.17
N TYR A 483 -23.15 8.11 2.14
CA TYR A 483 -23.87 9.24 2.72
C TYR A 483 -24.48 10.18 1.67
N HIS A 484 -23.70 10.48 0.61
CA HIS A 484 -24.08 11.45 -0.42
C HIS A 484 -25.23 10.99 -1.34
N ASP A 485 -25.63 9.74 -1.30
CA ASP A 485 -26.75 9.23 -2.09
C ASP A 485 -28.12 9.60 -1.47
N SER A 486 -28.14 9.93 -0.17
CA SER A 486 -29.35 10.32 0.54
C SER A 486 -29.52 11.84 0.54
N HIS A 487 -30.48 12.32 -0.21
CA HIS A 487 -30.81 13.74 -0.23
C HIS A 487 -31.29 14.25 1.15
N TYR A 488 -31.91 13.39 1.96
CA TYR A 488 -32.31 13.71 3.32
C TYR A 488 -31.13 13.90 4.27
N LEU A 489 -30.10 13.03 4.20
CA LEU A 489 -28.93 13.15 5.05
C LEU A 489 -28.08 14.34 4.67
N VAL A 490 -27.83 14.57 3.39
CA VAL A 490 -27.02 15.69 2.89
C VAL A 490 -27.70 17.03 3.17
N GLY A 491 -29.03 17.09 3.02
CA GLY A 491 -29.80 18.31 3.21
C GLY A 491 -29.79 19.23 1.99
N LYS A 492 -30.25 20.44 2.17
CA LYS A 492 -30.46 21.37 1.06
C LYS A 492 -29.20 22.03 0.52
N GLU A 493 -28.14 22.07 1.33
CA GLU A 493 -26.91 22.80 0.98
C GLU A 493 -25.99 22.02 0.06
N ASP A 494 -26.12 20.67 0.06
CA ASP A 494 -25.33 19.77 -0.76
C ASP A 494 -23.89 20.27 -1.02
N PRO A 495 -23.00 20.29 -0.02
CA PRO A 495 -21.64 20.84 -0.17
C PRO A 495 -20.81 20.10 -1.23
N SER A 496 -21.17 18.83 -1.50
CA SER A 496 -20.54 18.04 -2.56
C SER A 496 -20.96 18.47 -3.96
N ASN A 497 -22.10 19.18 -4.07
CA ASN A 497 -22.73 19.55 -5.32
C ASN A 497 -23.01 18.35 -6.25
N LEU A 498 -23.17 17.14 -5.71
CA LEU A 498 -23.47 15.94 -6.51
C LEU A 498 -24.89 15.98 -7.09
N PHE A 499 -25.82 16.63 -6.40
CA PHE A 499 -27.19 16.84 -6.90
C PHE A 499 -27.32 17.99 -7.91
N LYS A 500 -26.26 18.78 -8.12
CA LYS A 500 -26.23 19.93 -9.05
C LYS A 500 -27.43 20.91 -8.84
N GLY A 501 -27.85 21.06 -7.58
CA GLY A 501 -29.00 21.88 -7.22
C GLY A 501 -30.36 21.33 -7.66
N SER A 502 -30.42 20.07 -8.11
CA SER A 502 -31.69 19.41 -8.47
C SER A 502 -32.41 18.89 -7.21
N ASN A 503 -33.72 18.67 -7.33
CA ASN A 503 -34.52 18.02 -6.29
C ASN A 503 -34.69 16.51 -6.54
N ILE A 504 -33.86 15.92 -7.39
CA ILE A 504 -33.90 14.50 -7.71
C ILE A 504 -33.40 13.72 -6.48
N THR A 505 -34.14 12.69 -6.12
CA THR A 505 -33.77 11.81 -4.99
C THR A 505 -33.33 10.47 -5.53
N ILE A 506 -32.09 10.08 -5.21
CA ILE A 506 -31.52 8.82 -5.66
C ILE A 506 -32.06 7.68 -4.77
N THR A 507 -32.29 7.94 -3.49
CA THR A 507 -32.75 6.95 -2.51
C THR A 507 -34.03 7.38 -1.78
N PRO A 508 -35.15 7.52 -2.50
CA PRO A 508 -36.39 8.05 -1.94
C PRO A 508 -36.97 7.15 -0.84
N ASN A 509 -36.78 5.86 -0.91
CA ASN A 509 -37.30 4.93 0.09
C ASN A 509 -36.49 4.94 1.37
N PHE A 510 -35.16 4.95 1.29
CA PHE A 510 -34.32 5.16 2.46
C PHE A 510 -34.65 6.50 3.13
N ASP A 511 -34.74 7.58 2.39
CA ASP A 511 -35.05 8.91 2.90
C ASP A 511 -36.41 8.93 3.60
N LYS A 512 -37.43 8.25 3.04
CA LYS A 512 -38.78 8.09 3.62
C LYS A 512 -38.70 7.40 5.01
N TRP A 513 -37.96 6.31 5.10
CA TRP A 513 -37.89 5.53 6.32
C TRP A 513 -36.98 6.15 7.37
N ALA A 514 -35.82 6.69 6.96
CA ALA A 514 -34.89 7.40 7.84
C ALA A 514 -35.51 8.64 8.48
N LYS A 515 -36.29 9.42 7.69
CA LYS A 515 -36.94 10.65 8.15
C LYS A 515 -37.97 10.43 9.27
N ARG A 516 -38.58 9.26 9.33
CA ARG A 516 -39.62 8.93 10.36
C ARG A 516 -39.09 8.06 11.49
N ASN A 517 -37.81 7.66 11.43
CA ASN A 517 -37.15 6.86 12.43
C ASN A 517 -35.89 7.59 12.96
N ILE A 518 -34.77 6.90 13.18
CA ILE A 518 -33.51 7.51 13.63
C ILE A 518 -32.53 7.50 12.44
N ALA A 519 -32.06 8.64 12.01
CA ALA A 519 -31.08 8.78 10.96
C ALA A 519 -29.66 9.00 11.53
N LEU A 520 -28.67 8.37 10.93
CA LEU A 520 -27.26 8.51 11.28
C LEU A 520 -26.60 9.37 10.21
N ARG A 521 -26.39 10.68 10.49
CA ARG A 521 -25.89 11.63 9.49
C ARG A 521 -24.36 11.59 9.39
N ASN A 522 -23.68 11.36 10.46
CA ASN A 522 -22.22 11.34 10.53
C ASN A 522 -21.73 9.92 10.82
N PHE A 523 -22.04 9.01 9.90
CA PHE A 523 -21.82 7.58 10.06
C PHE A 523 -20.70 7.11 9.15
N TRP A 524 -19.71 6.42 9.72
CA TRP A 524 -18.49 6.03 9.07
C TRP A 524 -18.34 4.52 9.01
N SER A 525 -17.54 4.07 8.04
CA SER A 525 -17.18 2.68 7.85
C SER A 525 -15.71 2.54 7.54
N SER A 526 -15.20 1.34 7.63
CA SER A 526 -13.90 0.97 7.11
C SER A 526 -14.05 0.39 5.70
N TRP A 527 -13.18 0.75 4.79
CA TRP A 527 -13.12 0.20 3.44
C TRP A 527 -12.38 -1.15 3.48
N ARG A 528 -12.75 -2.21 2.87
CA ARG A 528 -13.83 -2.61 1.95
C ARG A 528 -14.93 -3.40 2.70
N THR A 529 -15.80 -4.09 1.92
CA THR A 529 -16.97 -4.87 2.40
C THR A 529 -16.67 -5.78 3.58
N SER A 530 -15.68 -6.69 3.49
CA SER A 530 -15.36 -7.63 4.58
C SER A 530 -14.97 -6.93 5.88
N ARG A 531 -14.22 -5.81 5.80
CA ARG A 531 -13.85 -5.00 6.97
C ARG A 531 -15.05 -4.30 7.57
N SER A 532 -15.92 -3.79 6.72
CA SER A 532 -17.17 -3.17 7.13
C SER A 532 -18.07 -4.17 7.87
N VAL A 533 -18.22 -5.38 7.34
CA VAL A 533 -18.95 -6.47 7.99
C VAL A 533 -18.27 -6.89 9.31
N GLU A 534 -16.94 -6.93 9.35
CA GLU A 534 -16.16 -7.19 10.57
C GLU A 534 -16.43 -6.13 11.65
N SER A 535 -16.37 -4.85 11.30
CA SER A 535 -16.67 -3.74 12.20
C SER A 535 -18.10 -3.80 12.71
N LEU A 536 -19.07 -3.96 11.82
CA LEU A 536 -20.49 -3.96 12.11
C LEU A 536 -20.90 -5.15 13.01
N GLN A 537 -20.39 -6.35 12.72
CA GLN A 537 -20.79 -7.57 13.43
C GLN A 537 -20.06 -7.73 14.77
N PHE A 538 -18.79 -7.35 14.86
CA PHE A 538 -17.93 -7.65 16.01
C PHE A 538 -17.48 -6.43 16.79
N ALA A 539 -17.93 -5.23 16.40
CA ALA A 539 -17.62 -3.96 17.04
C ALA A 539 -16.12 -3.63 17.14
N GLN A 540 -15.31 -4.16 16.22
CA GLN A 540 -13.87 -3.97 16.21
C GLN A 540 -13.46 -2.93 15.17
N LEU A 541 -12.33 -2.26 15.39
CA LEU A 541 -11.62 -1.63 14.28
C LEU A 541 -11.02 -2.75 13.42
N PRO A 542 -11.35 -2.81 12.14
CA PRO A 542 -11.01 -3.97 11.32
C PRO A 542 -9.52 -4.21 11.16
N TYR A 543 -9.18 -5.46 10.86
CA TYR A 543 -7.80 -5.88 10.63
C TYR A 543 -7.10 -4.99 9.59
N ASP A 544 -5.98 -4.39 9.99
CA ASP A 544 -5.26 -3.39 9.21
C ASP A 544 -4.28 -4.01 8.22
N SER A 545 -4.80 -4.58 7.17
CA SER A 545 -4.02 -5.12 6.06
C SER A 545 -4.53 -4.54 4.74
N VAL A 546 -3.64 -4.39 3.77
CA VAL A 546 -4.02 -3.87 2.45
C VAL A 546 -4.97 -4.81 1.72
N THR A 547 -4.79 -6.12 1.88
CA THR A 547 -5.54 -7.15 1.14
C THR A 547 -6.45 -8.00 1.98
N LYS A 548 -6.06 -8.31 3.23
CA LYS A 548 -6.74 -9.27 4.08
C LYS A 548 -7.69 -8.57 5.04
N SER A 549 -8.81 -9.18 5.31
CA SER A 549 -9.67 -8.87 6.46
C SER A 549 -9.39 -9.84 7.62
N GLY A 550 -10.00 -9.60 8.75
CA GLY A 550 -10.00 -10.58 9.84
C GLY A 550 -10.64 -11.91 9.48
N MET A 551 -11.55 -11.92 8.51
CA MET A 551 -12.26 -13.10 8.03
C MET A 551 -11.46 -13.95 7.05
N THR A 552 -10.39 -13.40 6.42
CA THR A 552 -9.63 -14.08 5.37
C THR A 552 -9.15 -15.46 5.80
N GLY A 553 -9.37 -16.44 4.93
CA GLY A 553 -9.05 -17.84 5.20
C GLY A 553 -10.00 -18.55 6.15
N GLY A 554 -11.19 -17.98 6.39
CA GLY A 554 -12.27 -18.58 7.19
C GLY A 554 -12.02 -18.62 8.70
N ARG A 555 -10.81 -18.48 9.16
CA ARG A 555 -10.34 -18.38 10.59
C ARG A 555 -11.23 -19.03 11.65
N SER A 556 -11.74 -20.23 11.38
CA SER A 556 -12.71 -20.95 12.23
C SER A 556 -12.25 -21.19 13.68
N GLY A 557 -10.93 -21.14 13.91
CA GLY A 557 -10.34 -21.28 15.25
C GLY A 557 -10.28 -20.00 16.07
N THR A 558 -10.53 -18.83 15.47
CA THR A 558 -10.49 -17.55 16.16
C THR A 558 -11.75 -17.35 16.99
N LYS A 559 -11.61 -17.04 18.28
CA LYS A 559 -12.74 -16.72 19.14
C LYS A 559 -13.10 -15.25 19.00
N LEU A 560 -14.34 -15.00 18.64
CA LEU A 560 -14.93 -13.67 18.48
C LEU A 560 -16.26 -13.58 19.24
N ALA A 561 -16.59 -12.39 19.68
CA ALA A 561 -17.89 -12.06 20.23
C ALA A 561 -18.45 -10.83 19.52
N GLY A 562 -19.63 -10.98 18.95
CA GLY A 562 -20.31 -9.96 18.17
C GLY A 562 -21.83 -10.10 18.24
N LEU A 563 -22.52 -9.48 17.29
CA LEU A 563 -23.99 -9.55 17.22
C LEU A 563 -24.53 -10.98 17.18
N PRO A 564 -23.99 -11.90 16.35
CA PRO A 564 -24.51 -13.27 16.34
C PRO A 564 -24.36 -13.96 17.71
N GLN A 565 -23.23 -13.80 18.41
CA GLN A 565 -23.04 -14.38 19.74
C GLN A 565 -23.92 -13.72 20.80
N LEU A 566 -24.09 -12.39 20.76
CA LEU A 566 -25.01 -11.67 21.66
C LEU A 566 -26.44 -12.19 21.54
N PHE A 567 -26.92 -12.32 20.30
CA PHE A 567 -28.31 -12.77 20.09
C PHE A 567 -28.49 -14.27 20.33
N THR A 568 -27.49 -15.11 19.99
CA THR A 568 -27.52 -16.54 20.38
C THR A 568 -27.60 -16.70 21.89
N ALA A 569 -26.82 -15.95 22.68
CA ALA A 569 -26.87 -15.98 24.15
C ALA A 569 -28.25 -15.56 24.71
N LYS A 570 -29.01 -14.79 23.96
CA LYS A 570 -30.38 -14.36 24.27
C LYS A 570 -31.44 -15.29 23.70
N GLY A 571 -31.07 -16.42 23.10
CA GLY A 571 -32.01 -17.44 22.58
C GLY A 571 -32.60 -17.08 21.19
N TYR A 572 -32.02 -16.15 20.46
CA TYR A 572 -32.42 -15.87 19.10
C TYR A 572 -31.93 -16.96 18.14
N GLU A 573 -32.64 -17.13 17.04
CA GLU A 573 -32.18 -17.89 15.88
C GLU A 573 -31.44 -16.93 14.96
N THR A 574 -30.25 -17.31 14.50
CA THR A 574 -29.34 -16.40 13.78
C THR A 574 -29.21 -16.76 12.30
N PHE A 575 -29.41 -15.78 11.43
CA PHE A 575 -29.33 -15.92 9.99
C PHE A 575 -28.35 -14.91 9.37
N PHE A 576 -27.59 -15.36 8.40
CA PHE A 576 -26.92 -14.51 7.44
C PHE A 576 -27.46 -14.83 6.05
N THR A 577 -27.96 -13.81 5.35
CA THR A 577 -28.55 -13.97 4.02
C THR A 577 -27.95 -12.96 3.06
N THR A 578 -27.61 -13.42 1.86
CA THR A 578 -27.06 -12.56 0.83
C THR A 578 -27.29 -13.14 -0.55
N GLY A 579 -27.46 -12.26 -1.55
CA GLY A 579 -27.37 -12.64 -2.95
C GLY A 579 -25.93 -12.93 -3.41
N CYS A 580 -24.93 -12.58 -2.62
CA CYS A 580 -23.52 -12.63 -2.98
C CYS A 580 -22.91 -14.04 -2.88
N LEU A 581 -21.82 -14.24 -3.64
CA LEU A 581 -20.88 -15.36 -3.44
C LEU A 581 -20.15 -15.18 -2.11
N THR A 582 -20.10 -16.24 -1.29
CA THR A 582 -19.44 -16.22 0.03
C THR A 582 -18.06 -16.84 0.06
N GLY A 583 -17.61 -17.46 -1.03
CA GLY A 583 -16.24 -17.99 -1.14
C GLY A 583 -15.14 -16.91 -1.20
N TYR A 584 -15.53 -15.67 -1.50
CA TYR A 584 -14.62 -14.54 -1.45
C TYR A 584 -14.21 -14.23 0.00
N ASP A 585 -12.94 -13.99 0.25
CA ASP A 585 -12.37 -13.64 1.57
C ASP A 585 -12.70 -14.65 2.70
N GLY A 586 -13.13 -15.87 2.34
CA GLY A 586 -13.38 -16.96 3.29
C GLY A 586 -14.67 -16.85 4.11
N TRP A 587 -15.68 -16.08 3.65
CA TRP A 587 -16.95 -15.92 4.35
C TRP A 587 -17.71 -17.25 4.54
N ASP A 588 -17.61 -18.16 3.58
CA ASP A 588 -18.22 -19.49 3.60
C ASP A 588 -17.74 -20.35 4.79
N GLY A 589 -16.48 -20.20 5.17
CA GLY A 589 -15.90 -20.83 6.35
C GLY A 589 -16.11 -20.02 7.63
N PHE A 590 -16.02 -18.68 7.53
CA PHE A 590 -16.06 -17.78 8.68
C PHE A 590 -17.46 -17.64 9.29
N LEU A 591 -18.49 -17.34 8.49
CA LEU A 591 -19.82 -17.04 9.00
C LEU A 591 -20.46 -18.20 9.81
N PRO A 592 -20.46 -19.46 9.31
CA PRO A 592 -20.99 -20.57 10.08
C PRO A 592 -20.22 -20.85 11.37
N SER A 593 -18.90 -20.62 11.38
CA SER A 593 -18.06 -20.83 12.57
C SER A 593 -18.16 -19.72 13.60
N HIS A 594 -18.75 -18.56 13.25
CA HIS A 594 -18.83 -17.39 14.10
C HIS A 594 -20.27 -16.98 14.45
N GLY A 595 -21.15 -17.97 14.64
CA GLY A 595 -22.42 -17.80 15.35
C GLY A 595 -23.63 -17.55 14.47
N PHE A 596 -23.56 -17.78 13.16
CA PHE A 596 -24.72 -17.83 12.30
C PHE A 596 -25.21 -19.28 12.15
N ASP A 597 -26.39 -19.59 12.66
CA ASP A 597 -27.03 -20.92 12.58
C ASP A 597 -27.32 -21.30 11.12
N THR A 598 -27.70 -20.32 10.32
CA THR A 598 -28.07 -20.49 8.92
C THR A 598 -27.40 -19.39 8.06
N VAL A 599 -26.73 -19.82 7.02
CA VAL A 599 -26.13 -18.93 6.01
C VAL A 599 -26.74 -19.24 4.65
N TRP A 600 -27.42 -18.28 4.05
CA TRP A 600 -27.91 -18.34 2.67
C TRP A 600 -27.07 -17.42 1.78
N SER A 601 -26.33 -18.05 0.90
CA SER A 601 -25.51 -17.37 -0.12
C SER A 601 -26.24 -17.34 -1.47
N ARG A 602 -25.56 -16.88 -2.51
CA ARG A 602 -26.05 -16.93 -3.89
C ARG A 602 -26.67 -18.29 -4.25
N ASP A 603 -25.99 -19.39 -3.91
CA ASP A 603 -26.42 -20.72 -4.37
C ASP A 603 -27.71 -21.18 -3.68
N GLU A 604 -27.91 -20.83 -2.43
CA GLU A 604 -29.16 -21.06 -1.72
C GLU A 604 -30.27 -20.16 -2.25
N MET A 605 -29.98 -18.86 -2.49
CA MET A 605 -30.94 -17.91 -3.06
C MET A 605 -31.42 -18.35 -4.45
N MET A 606 -30.51 -18.83 -5.31
CA MET A 606 -30.88 -19.36 -6.63
C MET A 606 -31.79 -20.57 -6.51
N LYS A 607 -31.49 -21.55 -5.63
CA LYS A 607 -32.33 -22.74 -5.40
C LYS A 607 -33.73 -22.36 -4.92
N ILE A 608 -33.82 -21.41 -4.00
CA ILE A 608 -35.09 -20.90 -3.48
C ILE A 608 -35.87 -20.18 -4.59
N ALA A 609 -35.21 -19.31 -5.35
CA ALA A 609 -35.83 -18.59 -6.43
C ALA A 609 -36.37 -19.52 -7.55
N GLU A 610 -35.60 -20.54 -7.91
CA GLU A 610 -36.01 -21.55 -8.90
C GLU A 610 -37.26 -22.32 -8.41
N LYS A 611 -37.24 -22.73 -7.13
CA LYS A 611 -38.30 -23.53 -6.55
C LYS A 611 -39.59 -22.75 -6.24
N ASP A 612 -39.44 -21.57 -5.61
CA ASP A 612 -40.55 -20.87 -4.95
C ASP A 612 -41.00 -19.64 -5.76
N LEU A 613 -40.11 -19.03 -6.58
CA LEU A 613 -40.43 -17.86 -7.41
C LEU A 613 -40.53 -18.16 -8.90
N GLY A 614 -40.29 -19.42 -9.31
CA GLY A 614 -40.44 -19.87 -10.69
C GLY A 614 -39.38 -19.36 -11.66
N ILE A 615 -38.24 -18.89 -11.15
CA ILE A 615 -37.08 -18.51 -11.98
C ILE A 615 -36.53 -19.77 -12.65
N LYS A 616 -36.27 -19.70 -13.94
CA LYS A 616 -35.70 -20.83 -14.68
C LYS A 616 -34.18 -20.79 -14.59
N HIS A 617 -33.58 -21.96 -14.53
CA HIS A 617 -32.11 -22.05 -14.49
C HIS A 617 -31.40 -21.28 -15.64
N GLY A 618 -31.96 -21.27 -16.85
CA GLY A 618 -31.42 -20.51 -17.96
C GLY A 618 -31.66 -18.99 -17.90
N ASP A 619 -32.41 -18.49 -16.94
CA ASP A 619 -32.66 -17.05 -16.80
C ASP A 619 -31.52 -16.33 -16.06
N TRP A 620 -30.64 -17.10 -15.35
CA TRP A 620 -29.54 -16.53 -14.58
C TRP A 620 -28.53 -15.80 -15.49
N ASP A 621 -27.99 -16.53 -16.47
CA ASP A 621 -26.97 -16.02 -17.39
C ASP A 621 -27.53 -15.76 -18.80
N GLY A 622 -28.86 -15.89 -18.99
CA GLY A 622 -29.54 -15.77 -20.26
C GLY A 622 -30.03 -14.36 -20.58
N ALA A 623 -31.00 -14.29 -21.48
CA ALA A 623 -31.57 -13.02 -21.95
C ALA A 623 -32.26 -12.18 -20.83
N GLU A 624 -32.67 -12.80 -19.75
CA GLU A 624 -33.34 -12.15 -18.62
C GLU A 624 -32.38 -11.52 -17.62
N HIS A 625 -31.10 -11.90 -17.67
CA HIS A 625 -30.03 -11.34 -16.79
C HIS A 625 -30.41 -11.30 -15.30
N ARG A 626 -30.94 -12.42 -14.76
CA ARG A 626 -31.41 -12.48 -13.36
C ARG A 626 -30.26 -12.62 -12.36
N GLY A 627 -29.10 -13.09 -12.81
CA GLY A 627 -27.85 -13.13 -12.07
C GLY A 627 -26.92 -11.97 -12.42
N LEU A 628 -25.90 -11.83 -11.60
CA LEU A 628 -24.74 -10.96 -11.86
C LEU A 628 -23.47 -11.73 -11.51
N ASN A 629 -22.29 -11.21 -11.91
CA ASN A 629 -21.02 -11.90 -11.68
C ASN A 629 -20.81 -12.28 -10.20
N TRP A 630 -21.24 -11.42 -9.30
CA TRP A 630 -21.09 -11.61 -7.86
C TRP A 630 -22.25 -12.35 -7.22
N GLY A 631 -23.38 -12.56 -7.92
CA GLY A 631 -24.50 -13.23 -7.28
C GLY A 631 -25.87 -13.10 -7.94
N VAL A 632 -26.88 -12.87 -7.11
CA VAL A 632 -28.30 -12.71 -7.44
C VAL A 632 -28.75 -11.31 -7.09
N HIS A 633 -29.50 -10.68 -8.01
CA HIS A 633 -29.99 -9.31 -7.82
C HIS A 633 -30.91 -9.15 -6.62
N ASP A 634 -30.92 -7.94 -6.05
CA ASP A 634 -31.58 -7.62 -4.79
C ASP A 634 -33.12 -7.66 -4.87
N ASP A 635 -33.72 -7.57 -6.06
CA ASP A 635 -35.16 -7.81 -6.22
C ASP A 635 -35.58 -9.20 -5.76
N LEU A 636 -34.78 -10.23 -6.09
CA LEU A 636 -35.02 -11.60 -5.66
C LEU A 636 -34.58 -11.82 -4.19
N SER A 637 -33.42 -11.29 -3.80
CA SER A 637 -32.92 -11.48 -2.44
C SER A 637 -33.84 -10.86 -1.39
N PHE A 638 -34.40 -9.65 -1.62
CA PHE A 638 -35.39 -9.04 -0.74
C PHE A 638 -36.74 -9.75 -0.76
N GLN A 639 -37.17 -10.29 -1.91
CA GLN A 639 -38.39 -11.10 -1.95
C GLN A 639 -38.25 -12.35 -1.08
N ILE A 640 -37.15 -13.09 -1.21
CA ILE A 640 -36.85 -14.28 -0.43
C ILE A 640 -36.72 -13.94 1.06
N LEU A 641 -36.05 -12.85 1.42
CA LEU A 641 -35.94 -12.37 2.80
C LEU A 641 -37.32 -12.06 3.38
N GLY A 642 -38.20 -11.42 2.61
CA GLY A 642 -39.58 -11.12 3.04
C GLY A 642 -40.40 -12.40 3.32
N ASP A 643 -40.28 -13.39 2.43
CA ASP A 643 -40.95 -14.69 2.61
C ASP A 643 -40.41 -15.44 3.85
N LEU A 644 -39.08 -15.39 4.10
CA LEU A 644 -38.47 -15.93 5.31
C LEU A 644 -39.05 -15.29 6.56
N LEU A 645 -39.09 -13.95 6.62
CA LEU A 645 -39.63 -13.23 7.78
C LEU A 645 -41.10 -13.53 8.03
N ILE A 646 -41.94 -13.57 6.98
CA ILE A 646 -43.34 -13.91 7.09
C ILE A 646 -43.50 -15.32 7.64
N ASN A 647 -42.78 -16.30 7.12
CA ASN A 647 -42.87 -17.70 7.59
C ASN A 647 -42.38 -17.83 9.04
N LYS A 648 -41.26 -17.18 9.38
CA LYS A 648 -40.74 -17.19 10.75
C LYS A 648 -41.66 -16.48 11.74
N THR A 649 -42.32 -15.42 11.35
CA THR A 649 -43.32 -14.72 12.17
C THR A 649 -44.52 -15.64 12.44
N LYS A 650 -45.02 -16.39 11.45
CA LYS A 650 -46.04 -17.40 11.66
C LYS A 650 -45.59 -18.50 12.62
N GLU A 651 -44.37 -19.02 12.45
CA GLU A 651 -43.80 -19.99 13.38
C GLU A 651 -43.75 -19.47 14.82
N GLN A 652 -43.36 -18.21 15.02
CA GLN A 652 -43.34 -17.56 16.33
C GLN A 652 -44.73 -17.43 16.92
N GLN A 653 -45.71 -17.00 16.14
CA GLN A 653 -47.12 -16.92 16.56
C GLN A 653 -47.68 -18.31 16.97
N ASP A 654 -47.41 -19.33 16.18
CA ASP A 654 -47.81 -20.71 16.47
C ASP A 654 -47.15 -21.26 17.75
N ARG A 655 -45.89 -20.92 18.03
CA ARG A 655 -45.23 -21.26 19.29
C ARG A 655 -45.91 -20.61 20.49
N VAL A 656 -46.17 -19.31 20.40
CA VAL A 656 -46.85 -18.53 21.44
C VAL A 656 -48.27 -19.08 21.67
N ALA A 657 -49.02 -19.40 20.60
CA ALA A 657 -50.32 -19.99 20.69
C ALA A 657 -50.34 -21.36 21.38
N ARG A 658 -49.23 -22.11 21.31
CA ARG A 658 -49.05 -23.39 22.04
C ARG A 658 -48.51 -23.20 23.46
N GLY A 659 -48.39 -21.95 23.96
CA GLY A 659 -47.88 -21.66 25.29
C GLY A 659 -46.33 -21.82 25.41
N GLN A 660 -45.65 -21.80 24.27
CA GLN A 660 -44.18 -21.85 24.23
C GLN A 660 -43.64 -20.42 24.13
N PRO A 661 -42.44 -20.14 24.64
CA PRO A 661 -41.81 -18.83 24.48
C PRO A 661 -41.55 -18.55 22.99
N LYS A 662 -41.69 -17.29 22.59
CA LYS A 662 -41.26 -16.81 21.27
C LYS A 662 -39.78 -17.16 21.07
N LYS A 663 -39.40 -17.54 19.84
CA LYS A 663 -38.01 -17.67 19.42
C LYS A 663 -37.72 -16.52 18.46
N PRO A 664 -37.16 -15.39 18.93
CA PRO A 664 -36.92 -14.24 18.09
C PRO A 664 -35.79 -14.52 17.11
N LEU A 665 -35.65 -13.64 16.10
CA LEU A 665 -34.65 -13.74 15.03
C LEU A 665 -33.62 -12.64 15.11
N TYR A 666 -32.39 -12.99 14.88
CA TYR A 666 -31.35 -12.08 14.43
C TYR A 666 -30.99 -12.42 13.00
N LEU A 667 -31.19 -11.47 12.09
CA LEU A 667 -30.88 -11.62 10.67
C LEU A 667 -29.89 -10.54 10.27
N ASN A 668 -28.89 -10.93 9.49
CA ASN A 668 -28.07 -10.01 8.71
C ASN A 668 -28.34 -10.28 7.22
N HIS A 669 -28.76 -9.26 6.49
CA HIS A 669 -28.95 -9.31 5.05
C HIS A 669 -27.97 -8.38 4.36
N TYR A 670 -27.19 -8.92 3.42
CA TYR A 670 -26.23 -8.16 2.65
C TYR A 670 -26.66 -8.12 1.18
N THR A 671 -26.80 -6.89 0.62
CA THR A 671 -27.18 -6.66 -0.79
C THR A 671 -25.99 -6.69 -1.71
N ILE A 672 -26.18 -6.81 -3.03
CA ILE A 672 -25.09 -6.93 -3.99
C ILE A 672 -25.31 -6.16 -5.30
N SER A 673 -26.51 -5.77 -5.65
CA SER A 673 -26.80 -5.24 -6.99
C SER A 673 -26.10 -3.94 -7.35
N SER A 674 -25.73 -3.14 -6.35
CA SER A 674 -24.98 -1.90 -6.53
C SER A 674 -23.46 -2.05 -6.41
N HIS A 675 -22.95 -3.29 -6.55
CA HIS A 675 -21.51 -3.53 -6.66
C HIS A 675 -20.97 -3.01 -8.01
N VAL A 676 -19.73 -2.54 -7.98
CA VAL A 676 -18.98 -2.15 -9.19
C VAL A 676 -18.90 -3.37 -10.14
N ASP A 677 -19.12 -3.25 -11.46
CA ASP A 677 -19.07 -2.07 -12.32
C ASP A 677 -20.46 -1.45 -12.66
N TYR A 678 -21.53 -1.80 -11.96
CA TYR A 678 -22.91 -1.28 -12.12
C TYR A 678 -23.56 -1.55 -13.49
N LYS A 679 -22.95 -2.29 -14.37
CA LYS A 679 -23.45 -2.55 -15.75
C LYS A 679 -24.43 -3.69 -15.81
N GLN A 680 -24.27 -4.65 -14.86
CA GLN A 680 -25.14 -5.81 -14.80
C GLN A 680 -26.45 -5.46 -14.11
N ARG A 681 -27.56 -5.67 -14.81
CA ARG A 681 -28.91 -5.38 -14.30
C ARG A 681 -29.91 -6.36 -14.85
N PRO A 682 -31.01 -6.65 -14.13
CA PRO A 682 -32.08 -7.48 -14.67
C PRO A 682 -32.67 -6.84 -15.93
N LYS A 683 -32.99 -7.62 -16.93
CA LYS A 683 -33.57 -7.11 -18.20
C LYS A 683 -34.82 -6.27 -17.98
N TRP A 684 -35.72 -6.70 -17.09
CA TRP A 684 -36.93 -5.95 -16.77
C TRP A 684 -36.65 -4.55 -16.25
N TYR A 685 -35.53 -4.36 -15.55
CA TYR A 685 -35.13 -3.06 -15.01
C TYR A 685 -34.54 -2.15 -16.07
N ASP A 686 -33.94 -2.67 -17.12
CA ASP A 686 -33.52 -1.83 -18.26
C ASP A 686 -34.72 -1.12 -18.90
N GLU A 687 -35.85 -1.80 -18.98
CA GLU A 687 -37.10 -1.31 -19.56
C GLU A 687 -37.98 -0.54 -18.55
N ALA A 688 -37.68 -0.55 -17.27
CA ALA A 688 -38.43 0.08 -16.20
C ALA A 688 -38.29 1.61 -16.26
N GLU A 689 -39.37 2.30 -15.89
CA GLU A 689 -39.37 3.75 -15.72
C GLU A 689 -38.47 4.14 -14.56
N LYS A 690 -37.52 5.04 -14.80
CA LYS A 690 -36.53 5.55 -13.85
C LYS A 690 -36.52 7.07 -13.85
N PRO A 691 -36.12 7.72 -12.74
CA PRO A 691 -35.84 9.15 -12.74
C PRO A 691 -34.74 9.48 -13.77
N ASP A 692 -34.88 10.65 -14.39
CA ASP A 692 -33.83 11.17 -15.26
C ASP A 692 -32.73 11.80 -14.41
N PHE A 693 -31.60 11.09 -14.25
CA PHE A 693 -30.45 11.56 -13.53
C PHE A 693 -29.44 12.36 -14.37
N SER A 694 -29.79 12.69 -15.64
CA SER A 694 -28.88 13.33 -16.60
C SER A 694 -28.24 14.60 -16.07
N VAL A 695 -28.97 15.39 -15.31
CA VAL A 695 -28.46 16.62 -14.69
C VAL A 695 -27.24 16.36 -13.76
N MET A 696 -27.11 15.17 -13.20
CA MET A 696 -26.03 14.84 -12.26
C MET A 696 -24.74 14.40 -12.96
N TYR A 697 -24.83 13.91 -14.19
CA TYR A 697 -23.69 13.34 -14.90
C TYR A 697 -23.35 14.00 -16.24
N GLU A 698 -24.26 14.80 -16.83
CA GLU A 698 -23.93 15.49 -18.06
C GLU A 698 -22.77 16.47 -17.89
N GLY A 699 -21.74 16.30 -18.73
CA GLY A 699 -20.52 17.12 -18.69
C GLY A 699 -19.47 16.66 -17.72
N GLU A 700 -19.70 15.58 -16.98
CA GLU A 700 -18.69 14.95 -16.12
C GLU A 700 -17.74 14.07 -16.95
N GLU A 701 -16.58 13.76 -16.42
CA GLU A 701 -15.55 12.95 -17.10
C GLU A 701 -15.98 11.48 -17.23
N TYR A 702 -16.66 10.93 -16.21
CA TYR A 702 -17.04 9.52 -16.13
C TYR A 702 -18.57 9.32 -16.28
N VAL A 703 -19.16 9.92 -17.32
CA VAL A 703 -20.61 9.95 -17.58
C VAL A 703 -21.28 8.59 -17.43
N ASP A 704 -20.77 7.57 -18.13
CA ASP A 704 -21.39 6.23 -18.15
C ASP A 704 -21.28 5.55 -16.78
N ASN A 705 -20.19 5.76 -16.07
CA ASN A 705 -19.97 5.19 -14.75
C ASN A 705 -20.93 5.80 -13.73
N ILE A 706 -21.04 7.13 -13.71
CA ILE A 706 -21.95 7.85 -12.82
C ILE A 706 -23.40 7.46 -13.12
N LYS A 707 -23.79 7.44 -14.38
CA LYS A 707 -25.13 7.03 -14.80
C LYS A 707 -25.48 5.63 -14.30
N ASN A 708 -24.61 4.66 -14.57
CA ASN A 708 -24.85 3.27 -14.17
C ASN A 708 -24.93 3.14 -12.64
N TYR A 709 -24.06 3.82 -11.91
CA TYR A 709 -24.10 3.86 -10.45
C TYR A 709 -25.44 4.40 -9.94
N LEU A 710 -25.86 5.57 -10.39
CA LEU A 710 -27.10 6.21 -9.95
C LEU A 710 -28.33 5.34 -10.22
N GLU A 711 -28.41 4.73 -11.41
CA GLU A 711 -29.50 3.83 -11.76
C GLU A 711 -29.51 2.56 -10.90
N MET A 712 -28.37 1.95 -10.63
CA MET A 712 -28.30 0.75 -9.80
C MET A 712 -28.47 1.07 -8.31
N ARG A 713 -28.05 2.25 -7.86
CA ARG A 713 -28.33 2.73 -6.49
C ARG A 713 -29.83 2.93 -6.28
N TYR A 714 -30.51 3.55 -7.27
CA TYR A 714 -31.94 3.71 -7.27
C TYR A 714 -32.67 2.36 -7.28
N PHE A 715 -32.22 1.39 -8.09
CA PHE A 715 -32.75 0.03 -8.12
C PHE A 715 -32.73 -0.61 -6.70
N ALA A 716 -31.57 -0.63 -6.06
CA ALA A 716 -31.42 -1.22 -4.75
C ALA A 716 -32.29 -0.53 -3.68
N ASP A 717 -32.44 0.79 -3.76
CA ASP A 717 -33.35 1.55 -2.86
C ASP A 717 -34.82 1.20 -3.10
N VAL A 718 -35.23 1.07 -4.36
CA VAL A 718 -36.63 0.71 -4.69
C VAL A 718 -36.95 -0.70 -4.21
N GLU A 719 -36.05 -1.67 -4.38
CA GLU A 719 -36.30 -3.04 -3.94
C GLU A 719 -36.31 -3.14 -2.41
N MET A 720 -35.40 -2.45 -1.72
CA MET A 720 -35.43 -2.30 -0.27
C MET A 720 -36.74 -1.63 0.19
N GLY A 721 -37.19 -0.59 -0.52
CA GLY A 721 -38.45 0.09 -0.23
C GLY A 721 -39.67 -0.83 -0.34
N LYS A 722 -39.77 -1.62 -1.41
CA LYS A 722 -40.81 -2.62 -1.60
C LYS A 722 -40.82 -3.65 -0.46
N PHE A 723 -39.63 -4.11 -0.06
CA PHE A 723 -39.47 -5.01 1.05
C PHE A 723 -39.97 -4.39 2.37
N LEU A 724 -39.53 -3.20 2.72
CA LEU A 724 -39.96 -2.50 3.96
C LEU A 724 -41.44 -2.22 3.98
N ASP A 725 -42.03 -1.74 2.86
CA ASP A 725 -43.45 -1.47 2.74
C ASP A 725 -44.28 -2.78 2.87
N ARG A 726 -43.82 -3.91 2.30
CA ARG A 726 -44.41 -5.23 2.47
C ARG A 726 -44.36 -5.67 3.94
N MET A 727 -43.23 -5.53 4.62
CA MET A 727 -43.11 -5.89 6.04
C MET A 727 -43.97 -5.00 6.93
N ALA A 728 -44.19 -3.74 6.56
CA ALA A 728 -45.12 -2.85 7.25
C ALA A 728 -46.58 -3.31 7.08
N GLN A 729 -46.96 -3.66 5.83
CA GLN A 729 -48.33 -4.17 5.53
C GLN A 729 -48.65 -5.47 6.23
N GLU A 730 -47.69 -6.37 6.33
CA GLU A 730 -47.81 -7.65 7.07
C GLU A 730 -47.72 -7.46 8.61
N GLY A 731 -47.50 -6.23 9.09
CA GLY A 731 -47.38 -5.92 10.52
C GLY A 731 -46.08 -6.39 11.16
N ILE A 732 -45.10 -6.88 10.40
CA ILE A 732 -43.86 -7.45 10.90
C ILE A 732 -42.97 -6.35 11.48
N LEU A 733 -43.01 -5.12 10.93
CA LEU A 733 -42.20 -4.01 11.44
C LEU A 733 -42.58 -3.59 12.86
N ASN A 734 -43.81 -3.86 13.31
CA ASN A 734 -44.19 -3.59 14.69
C ASN A 734 -43.42 -4.45 15.71
N ASP A 735 -42.83 -5.55 15.25
CA ASP A 735 -42.14 -6.52 16.09
C ASP A 735 -40.67 -6.74 15.62
N THR A 736 -40.17 -5.85 14.84
CA THR A 736 -38.81 -5.94 14.28
C THR A 736 -38.10 -4.61 14.41
N ILE A 737 -36.88 -4.62 14.88
CA ILE A 737 -35.92 -3.50 14.83
C ILE A 737 -35.02 -3.72 13.62
N ILE A 738 -34.91 -2.71 12.74
CA ILE A 738 -34.08 -2.79 11.56
C ILE A 738 -32.95 -1.76 11.67
N VAL A 739 -31.71 -2.18 11.43
CA VAL A 739 -30.57 -1.30 11.19
C VAL A 739 -30.25 -1.35 9.72
N ILE A 740 -30.21 -0.18 9.04
CA ILE A 740 -29.71 -0.03 7.68
C ILE A 740 -28.35 0.63 7.77
N SER A 741 -27.36 0.04 7.12
CA SER A 741 -26.01 0.57 7.01
C SER A 741 -25.50 0.36 5.60
N GLY A 742 -24.95 1.41 4.96
CA GLY A 742 -24.03 1.18 3.85
C GLY A 742 -22.81 0.39 4.37
N ASP A 743 -22.29 -0.53 3.58
CA ASP A 743 -21.03 -1.19 3.94
C ASP A 743 -19.85 -0.23 3.77
N HIS A 744 -19.77 0.40 2.63
CA HIS A 744 -18.87 1.51 2.28
C HIS A 744 -19.54 2.39 1.22
N GLY A 745 -18.90 3.46 0.82
CA GLY A 745 -19.29 4.28 -0.31
C GLY A 745 -18.49 3.96 -1.57
N GLN A 746 -18.81 4.73 -2.62
CA GLN A 746 -18.09 4.70 -3.91
C GLN A 746 -17.91 6.12 -4.44
N GLY A 747 -16.98 6.29 -5.36
CA GLY A 747 -16.72 7.57 -6.02
C GLY A 747 -16.84 7.45 -7.54
N PRO A 748 -18.04 7.18 -8.10
CA PRO A 748 -18.23 7.00 -9.53
C PRO A 748 -17.84 8.22 -10.36
N GLU A 749 -17.79 9.40 -9.75
CA GLU A 749 -17.35 10.67 -10.32
C GLU A 749 -15.84 10.69 -10.61
N PHE A 750 -15.08 9.79 -9.98
CA PHE A 750 -13.62 9.67 -10.10
C PHE A 750 -13.19 8.41 -10.86
N GLY A 751 -14.15 7.69 -11.45
CA GLY A 751 -13.93 6.37 -12.05
C GLY A 751 -14.08 5.25 -11.02
N ASN A 752 -14.16 3.99 -11.50
CA ASN A 752 -14.29 2.83 -10.61
C ASN A 752 -13.00 2.48 -9.87
N ASP A 753 -11.88 3.00 -10.34
CA ASP A 753 -10.56 2.50 -9.97
C ASP A 753 -9.95 3.18 -8.74
N VAL A 754 -10.59 4.25 -8.22
CA VAL A 754 -10.00 5.10 -7.19
C VAL A 754 -10.92 5.53 -6.03
N PRO A 755 -11.90 4.73 -5.61
CA PRO A 755 -12.75 5.13 -4.49
C PRO A 755 -11.98 5.30 -3.19
N GLU A 756 -10.87 4.58 -3.02
CA GLU A 756 -10.03 4.63 -1.83
C GLU A 756 -9.34 5.97 -1.62
N ASP A 757 -9.07 6.71 -2.69
CA ASP A 757 -8.41 8.01 -2.58
C ASP A 757 -9.36 9.14 -2.28
N ARG A 758 -10.65 8.91 -2.52
CA ARG A 758 -11.73 9.81 -2.16
C ARG A 758 -12.39 9.34 -0.88
N ASP A 759 -11.59 9.25 0.17
CA ASP A 759 -11.94 8.65 1.46
C ASP A 759 -13.30 9.07 2.03
N VAL A 760 -13.75 10.29 1.82
CA VAL A 760 -15.06 10.73 2.32
C VAL A 760 -16.17 9.99 1.60
N SER A 761 -16.10 9.89 0.27
CA SER A 761 -17.08 9.12 -0.51
C SER A 761 -17.03 7.63 -0.21
N ALA A 762 -15.82 7.08 0.04
CA ALA A 762 -15.64 5.65 0.28
C ALA A 762 -15.97 5.22 1.71
N THR A 763 -15.75 6.07 2.71
CA THR A 763 -15.84 5.68 4.13
C THR A 763 -16.98 6.35 4.88
N ARG A 764 -17.69 7.34 4.33
CA ARG A 764 -18.88 7.93 4.93
C ARG A 764 -20.14 7.32 4.29
N VAL A 765 -20.91 6.61 5.11
CA VAL A 765 -22.04 5.79 4.65
C VAL A 765 -23.39 6.31 5.14
N ALA A 766 -24.46 5.92 4.46
CA ALA A 766 -25.79 6.17 4.92
C ALA A 766 -26.18 5.14 6.01
N GLY A 767 -26.91 5.58 7.02
CA GLY A 767 -27.36 4.70 8.09
C GLY A 767 -28.68 5.17 8.73
N ALA A 768 -29.47 4.21 9.20
CA ALA A 768 -30.69 4.45 9.94
C ALA A 768 -31.04 3.30 10.88
N ILE A 769 -31.72 3.60 12.00
CA ILE A 769 -32.34 2.63 12.89
C ILE A 769 -33.84 2.77 12.81
N ILE A 770 -34.53 1.76 12.30
CA ILE A 770 -35.98 1.71 12.14
C ILE A 770 -36.57 0.86 13.27
N ALA A 771 -37.41 1.46 14.09
CA ALA A 771 -38.13 0.81 15.17
C ALA A 771 -39.58 1.32 15.20
N GLU A 772 -40.34 0.92 14.20
CA GLU A 772 -41.67 1.43 13.90
C GLU A 772 -42.62 1.25 15.09
N GLY A 773 -43.27 2.35 15.48
CA GLY A 773 -44.17 2.39 16.61
C GLY A 773 -43.54 2.27 18.01
N ARG A 774 -42.18 2.18 18.09
CA ARG A 774 -41.41 1.97 19.32
C ARG A 774 -40.62 3.17 19.79
N LEU A 775 -40.48 4.20 18.95
CA LEU A 775 -39.60 5.35 19.17
C LEU A 775 -40.25 6.51 19.96
N GLY A 776 -41.60 6.52 20.06
CA GLY A 776 -42.30 7.62 20.73
C GLY A 776 -41.83 9.00 20.21
N ASN A 777 -41.33 9.86 21.10
CA ASN A 777 -40.87 11.20 20.76
C ASN A 777 -39.52 11.25 20.01
N ALA A 778 -38.82 10.12 19.90
CA ALA A 778 -37.54 10.04 19.18
C ALA A 778 -37.73 9.76 17.66
N SER A 779 -38.98 9.65 17.20
CA SER A 779 -39.29 9.55 15.79
C SER A 779 -38.79 10.79 15.05
N GLY A 780 -37.96 10.61 14.01
CA GLY A 780 -37.33 11.70 13.27
C GLY A 780 -36.05 12.27 13.88
N LEU A 781 -35.48 11.59 14.89
CA LEU A 781 -34.19 11.97 15.46
C LEU A 781 -33.06 11.81 14.43
N VAL A 782 -32.18 12.78 14.36
CA VAL A 782 -30.94 12.71 13.59
C VAL A 782 -29.77 12.68 14.56
N ILE A 783 -28.90 11.67 14.47
CA ILE A 783 -27.63 11.60 15.19
C ILE A 783 -26.56 12.24 14.32
N ASP A 784 -26.07 13.39 14.77
CA ASP A 784 -25.10 14.22 14.05
C ASP A 784 -23.65 14.02 14.52
N ASP A 785 -23.42 13.45 15.71
CA ASP A 785 -22.06 13.21 16.22
C ASP A 785 -21.43 12.03 15.46
N ALA A 786 -20.10 12.04 15.41
CA ALA A 786 -19.34 11.01 14.74
C ALA A 786 -19.67 9.62 15.31
N THR A 787 -20.09 8.73 14.43
CA THR A 787 -20.45 7.33 14.71
C THR A 787 -19.78 6.42 13.68
N GLU A 788 -19.55 5.18 14.06
CA GLU A 788 -18.97 4.18 13.17
C GLU A 788 -19.72 2.87 13.30
N GLN A 789 -19.60 1.98 12.34
CA GLN A 789 -20.33 0.72 12.29
C GLN A 789 -20.16 -0.14 13.53
N TYR A 790 -19.00 -0.11 14.19
CA TYR A 790 -18.74 -0.81 15.44
C TYR A 790 -19.61 -0.33 16.63
N ASP A 791 -20.31 0.80 16.51
CA ASP A 791 -21.23 1.28 17.53
C ASP A 791 -22.54 0.49 17.56
N ILE A 792 -22.86 -0.24 16.50
CA ILE A 792 -24.15 -0.92 16.32
C ILE A 792 -24.32 -2.07 17.33
N LEU A 793 -23.25 -2.82 17.63
CA LEU A 793 -23.31 -3.92 18.61
C LEU A 793 -23.79 -3.41 19.98
N ASN A 794 -23.11 -2.43 20.55
CA ASN A 794 -23.46 -1.89 21.86
C ASN A 794 -24.80 -1.15 21.84
N THR A 795 -25.16 -0.54 20.71
CA THR A 795 -26.48 0.08 20.53
C THR A 795 -27.59 -0.96 20.56
N LEU A 796 -27.47 -2.05 19.84
CA LEU A 796 -28.47 -3.14 19.86
C LEU A 796 -28.49 -3.86 21.20
N ALA A 797 -27.34 -4.06 21.84
CA ALA A 797 -27.27 -4.63 23.20
C ALA A 797 -27.98 -3.73 24.22
N ASP A 798 -27.86 -2.40 24.13
CA ASP A 798 -28.55 -1.45 25.00
C ASP A 798 -30.07 -1.35 24.70
N ILE A 799 -30.45 -1.47 23.44
CA ILE A 799 -31.88 -1.49 23.06
C ILE A 799 -32.58 -2.75 23.50
N THR A 800 -31.97 -3.90 23.23
CA THR A 800 -32.61 -5.22 23.44
C THR A 800 -32.26 -5.85 24.79
N GLY A 801 -31.42 -5.21 25.60
CA GLY A 801 -30.86 -5.72 26.85
C GLY A 801 -29.68 -6.69 26.63
N VAL A 802 -28.79 -6.77 27.61
CA VAL A 802 -27.71 -7.78 27.64
C VAL A 802 -28.21 -9.11 28.16
N PRO A 803 -27.57 -10.24 27.84
CA PRO A 803 -27.94 -11.56 28.43
C PRO A 803 -27.78 -11.57 29.96
N GLU A 804 -28.50 -12.47 30.63
CA GLU A 804 -28.30 -12.72 32.07
C GLU A 804 -26.83 -13.10 32.33
N GLY A 805 -26.16 -12.41 33.24
CA GLY A 805 -24.75 -12.60 33.55
C GLY A 805 -23.77 -11.76 32.66
N GLY A 806 -24.30 -10.94 31.75
CA GLY A 806 -23.54 -10.07 30.90
C GLY A 806 -23.12 -10.70 29.58
N PHE A 807 -22.42 -9.93 28.76
CA PHE A 807 -21.94 -10.30 27.45
C PHE A 807 -20.43 -10.05 27.35
N GLU A 808 -19.67 -11.04 26.93
CA GLU A 808 -18.22 -10.92 26.74
C GLU A 808 -17.91 -10.38 25.35
N GLN A 809 -17.07 -9.36 25.28
CA GLN A 809 -16.68 -8.70 24.05
C GLN A 809 -15.28 -8.08 24.16
N ASP A 810 -14.72 -7.69 23.01
CA ASP A 810 -13.48 -6.90 22.89
C ASP A 810 -13.65 -5.69 21.94
N GLY A 811 -14.88 -5.28 21.68
CA GLY A 811 -15.23 -4.19 20.77
C GLY A 811 -14.91 -2.81 21.32
N VAL A 812 -14.77 -1.82 20.41
CA VAL A 812 -14.53 -0.38 20.72
C VAL A 812 -15.81 0.47 20.57
N GLY A 813 -16.94 -0.13 20.21
CA GLY A 813 -18.19 0.58 19.97
C GLY A 813 -18.82 1.14 21.23
N ARG A 814 -19.60 2.20 21.08
CA ARG A 814 -20.47 2.74 22.14
C ARG A 814 -21.94 2.49 21.81
N SER A 815 -22.82 2.65 22.81
CA SER A 815 -24.26 2.71 22.57
C SER A 815 -24.67 4.10 22.06
N LEU A 816 -25.27 4.16 20.88
CA LEU A 816 -25.86 5.38 20.32
C LEU A 816 -27.16 5.78 21.05
N LYS A 817 -27.75 4.86 21.80
CA LYS A 817 -28.91 5.11 22.66
C LYS A 817 -28.55 6.07 23.81
N ARG A 818 -27.27 6.15 24.19
CA ARG A 818 -26.79 6.98 25.29
C ARG A 818 -26.32 8.35 24.80
N LYS A 819 -26.73 9.37 25.55
CA LYS A 819 -26.41 10.77 25.22
C LYS A 819 -24.94 11.07 25.52
N THR A 820 -24.24 11.59 24.55
CA THR A 820 -22.86 12.10 24.68
C THR A 820 -22.80 13.54 24.19
N LYS A 821 -21.80 14.28 24.65
CA LYS A 821 -21.58 15.66 24.17
C LYS A 821 -21.04 15.59 22.74
N PHE A 822 -21.62 16.39 21.84
CA PHE A 822 -21.17 16.50 20.45
C PHE A 822 -19.66 16.77 20.37
N GLY A 823 -18.97 16.01 19.53
CA GLY A 823 -17.51 16.11 19.31
C GLY A 823 -16.64 15.61 20.47
N GLU A 824 -17.23 15.06 21.54
CA GLU A 824 -16.45 14.46 22.64
C GLU A 824 -15.80 13.15 22.21
N ARG A 825 -16.51 12.37 21.42
CA ARG A 825 -16.00 11.09 20.95
C ARG A 825 -15.11 11.19 19.72
N THR A 826 -14.06 10.36 19.70
CA THR A 826 -13.22 10.13 18.55
C THR A 826 -13.57 8.77 17.92
N VAL A 827 -13.87 8.74 16.64
CA VAL A 827 -14.04 7.49 15.88
C VAL A 827 -12.92 7.30 14.87
N TYR A 828 -12.59 6.05 14.62
CA TYR A 828 -11.51 5.63 13.75
C TYR A 828 -12.06 4.75 12.64
N SER A 829 -11.56 4.90 11.43
CA SER A 829 -11.83 3.96 10.35
C SER A 829 -10.57 3.70 9.54
N ASN A 830 -10.49 2.49 8.99
CA ASN A 830 -9.37 2.04 8.18
C ASN A 830 -9.73 1.98 6.70
N ASN A 831 -8.71 2.22 5.89
CA ASN A 831 -8.78 2.10 4.46
C ASN A 831 -7.59 1.23 3.99
N PRO A 832 -7.79 0.25 3.09
CA PRO A 832 -6.75 -0.67 2.66
C PRO A 832 -5.56 0.00 1.97
N THR A 833 -5.72 1.20 1.45
CA THR A 833 -4.61 1.99 0.87
C THR A 833 -3.69 2.58 1.91
N ARG A 834 -3.67 2.01 3.12
CA ARG A 834 -2.85 2.44 4.27
C ARG A 834 -3.21 3.79 4.83
N LYS A 835 -4.42 4.24 4.58
CA LYS A 835 -4.97 5.42 5.18
C LYS A 835 -5.77 5.04 6.41
N MET A 836 -5.75 5.90 7.40
CA MET A 836 -6.59 5.83 8.58
C MET A 836 -7.29 7.18 8.72
N SER A 837 -8.54 7.18 9.10
CA SER A 837 -9.21 8.42 9.44
C SER A 837 -9.55 8.50 10.93
N VAL A 838 -9.52 9.72 11.43
CA VAL A 838 -9.92 10.08 12.78
C VAL A 838 -10.99 11.15 12.66
N VAL A 839 -12.19 10.87 13.15
CA VAL A 839 -13.32 11.82 13.05
C VAL A 839 -13.76 12.26 14.43
N ARG A 840 -13.93 13.57 14.60
CA ARG A 840 -14.49 14.20 15.79
C ARG A 840 -15.44 15.32 15.39
N GLY A 841 -16.70 15.20 15.80
CA GLY A 841 -17.74 16.10 15.31
C GLY A 841 -17.73 16.15 13.78
N HIS A 842 -17.56 17.34 13.21
CA HIS A 842 -17.53 17.54 11.76
C HIS A 842 -16.12 17.52 11.15
N LEU A 843 -15.07 17.39 11.97
CA LEU A 843 -13.69 17.40 11.51
C LEU A 843 -13.18 15.98 11.31
N ARG A 844 -12.49 15.77 10.21
CA ARG A 844 -11.85 14.52 9.86
C ARG A 844 -10.38 14.71 9.56
N LEU A 845 -9.54 13.97 10.26
CA LEU A 845 -8.12 13.82 9.95
C LEU A 845 -7.93 12.57 9.09
N ARG A 846 -7.39 12.72 7.89
CA ARG A 846 -6.86 11.63 7.08
C ARG A 846 -5.37 11.46 7.36
N TYR A 847 -4.97 10.29 7.74
CA TYR A 847 -3.57 9.94 7.95
C TYR A 847 -3.12 8.88 6.94
N ASP A 848 -2.14 9.22 6.14
CA ASP A 848 -1.50 8.30 5.21
C ASP A 848 -0.28 7.66 5.90
N LYS A 849 -0.39 6.35 6.21
CA LYS A 849 0.66 5.60 6.92
C LYS A 849 1.93 5.42 6.09
N ALA A 850 1.81 5.39 4.77
CA ALA A 850 2.94 5.20 3.87
C ALA A 850 3.82 6.43 3.79
N MET A 851 3.19 7.60 3.84
CA MET A 851 3.86 8.89 3.69
C MET A 851 4.05 9.65 5.01
N ASP A 852 3.52 9.12 6.12
CA ASP A 852 3.43 9.77 7.42
C ASP A 852 2.82 11.19 7.30
N SER A 853 1.82 11.34 6.42
CA SER A 853 1.21 12.62 6.13
C SER A 853 -0.18 12.74 6.73
N MET A 854 -0.56 13.95 7.12
CA MET A 854 -1.83 14.28 7.74
C MET A 854 -2.54 15.40 6.98
N LEU A 855 -3.83 15.22 6.70
CA LEU A 855 -4.72 16.24 6.17
C LEU A 855 -5.94 16.33 7.08
N LEU A 856 -6.23 17.52 7.60
CA LEU A 856 -7.42 17.79 8.39
C LEU A 856 -8.39 18.63 7.58
N HIS A 857 -9.65 18.21 7.50
CA HIS A 857 -10.68 18.94 6.77
C HIS A 857 -12.04 18.83 7.47
N ASN A 858 -12.95 19.67 7.05
CA ASN A 858 -14.34 19.56 7.49
C ASN A 858 -15.08 18.60 6.54
N ALA A 859 -15.53 17.45 7.08
CA ALA A 859 -16.16 16.41 6.30
C ALA A 859 -17.51 16.80 5.70
N ASP A 860 -18.19 17.81 6.25
CA ASP A 860 -19.49 18.26 5.77
C ASP A 860 -19.38 19.31 4.65
N THR A 861 -18.36 20.18 4.70
CA THR A 861 -18.24 21.32 3.80
C THR A 861 -17.11 21.21 2.79
N ASP A 862 -16.21 20.26 2.95
CA ASP A 862 -15.06 20.03 2.08
C ASP A 862 -15.01 18.57 1.61
N HIS A 863 -16.01 18.21 0.81
CA HIS A 863 -16.19 16.87 0.25
C HIS A 863 -14.94 16.37 -0.51
N ASP A 864 -14.29 17.26 -1.26
CA ASP A 864 -13.14 16.91 -2.09
C ASP A 864 -11.80 17.04 -1.36
N MET A 865 -11.81 17.24 -0.04
CA MET A 865 -10.60 17.39 0.78
C MET A 865 -9.60 18.43 0.26
N LYS A 866 -10.10 19.56 -0.23
CA LYS A 866 -9.28 20.61 -0.87
C LYS A 866 -8.61 21.54 0.15
N ASN A 867 -9.16 21.65 1.35
CA ASN A 867 -8.76 22.64 2.33
C ASN A 867 -8.13 21.96 3.55
N ASN A 868 -6.81 21.90 3.58
CA ASN A 868 -6.10 21.40 4.77
C ASN A 868 -6.14 22.42 5.88
N LEU A 869 -6.85 22.11 6.97
CA LEU A 869 -6.99 22.98 8.14
C LEU A 869 -5.82 22.90 9.13
N LEU A 870 -4.97 21.84 9.07
CA LEU A 870 -3.84 21.69 9.99
C LEU A 870 -2.91 22.90 10.09
N PRO A 871 -2.57 23.61 9.00
CA PRO A 871 -1.71 24.79 9.07
C PRO A 871 -2.37 25.96 9.79
N THR A 872 -3.71 25.98 9.92
CA THR A 872 -4.47 27.07 10.55
C THR A 872 -4.64 26.88 12.05
N LEU A 873 -4.36 25.68 12.56
CA LEU A 873 -4.51 25.33 13.97
C LEU A 873 -3.39 25.92 14.82
N THR A 874 -3.70 26.19 16.09
CA THR A 874 -2.70 26.44 17.12
C THR A 874 -1.81 25.21 17.32
N LYS A 875 -0.69 25.40 17.97
CA LYS A 875 0.21 24.28 18.26
C LYS A 875 -0.47 23.23 19.15
N GLU A 876 -1.20 23.70 20.18
CA GLU A 876 -1.92 22.85 21.12
C GLU A 876 -2.99 22.00 20.42
N GLU A 877 -3.82 22.61 19.57
CA GLU A 877 -4.83 21.89 18.78
C GLU A 877 -4.19 20.87 17.82
N LYS A 878 -3.06 21.23 17.21
CA LYS A 878 -2.33 20.32 16.35
C LYS A 878 -1.75 19.13 17.13
N ASP A 879 -1.19 19.38 18.30
CA ASP A 879 -0.66 18.33 19.18
C ASP A 879 -1.78 17.39 19.66
N GLU A 880 -3.01 17.89 19.88
CA GLU A 880 -4.18 17.06 20.17
C GLU A 880 -4.53 16.13 19.00
N TRP A 881 -4.57 16.65 17.76
CA TRP A 881 -4.84 15.82 16.59
C TRP A 881 -3.75 14.77 16.36
N ILE A 882 -2.49 15.09 16.64
CA ILE A 882 -1.38 14.13 16.63
C ILE A 882 -1.61 13.04 17.68
N ALA A 883 -2.04 13.40 18.89
CA ALA A 883 -2.33 12.42 19.95
C ALA A 883 -3.48 11.48 19.55
N TRP A 884 -4.56 11.99 18.95
CA TRP A 884 -5.64 11.13 18.44
C TRP A 884 -5.19 10.25 17.30
N ARG A 885 -4.37 10.73 16.36
CA ARG A 885 -3.75 9.89 15.33
C ARG A 885 -2.94 8.75 15.96
N ASP A 886 -2.13 9.05 16.95
CA ASP A 886 -1.29 8.06 17.61
C ASP A 886 -2.12 7.05 18.41
N ALA A 887 -3.23 7.49 19.03
CA ALA A 887 -4.21 6.59 19.62
C ALA A 887 -4.82 5.62 18.58
N GLY A 888 -5.19 6.14 17.38
CA GLY A 888 -5.68 5.31 16.28
C GLY A 888 -4.65 4.29 15.78
N ARG A 889 -3.37 4.67 15.73
CA ARG A 889 -2.27 3.73 15.39
C ARG A 889 -2.11 2.65 16.45
N ARG A 890 -2.26 2.97 17.73
CA ARG A 890 -2.17 2.00 18.83
C ARG A 890 -3.29 0.98 18.76
N ILE A 891 -4.54 1.42 18.57
CA ILE A 891 -5.67 0.50 18.50
C ILE A 891 -5.63 -0.38 17.25
N ASN A 892 -5.15 0.13 16.11
CA ASN A 892 -4.88 -0.68 14.93
C ASN A 892 -3.85 -1.78 15.23
N SER A 893 -2.73 -1.43 15.83
CA SER A 893 -1.69 -2.39 16.21
C SER A 893 -2.19 -3.44 17.21
N TYR A 894 -3.07 -3.02 18.13
CA TYR A 894 -3.72 -3.90 19.10
C TYR A 894 -4.53 -4.98 18.40
N TYR A 895 -5.45 -4.60 17.50
CA TYR A 895 -6.27 -5.58 16.79
C TYR A 895 -5.46 -6.43 15.83
N THR A 896 -4.53 -5.84 15.06
CA THR A 896 -3.66 -6.60 14.16
C THR A 896 -2.93 -7.72 14.89
N LYS A 897 -2.28 -7.41 16.02
CA LYS A 897 -1.58 -8.41 16.84
C LYS A 897 -2.52 -9.52 17.31
N ARG A 898 -3.72 -9.14 17.78
CA ARG A 898 -4.68 -10.10 18.33
C ARG A 898 -5.35 -10.97 17.26
N TRP A 899 -5.60 -10.43 16.10
CA TRP A 899 -6.03 -11.19 14.94
C TRP A 899 -4.96 -12.21 14.49
N GLU A 900 -3.72 -11.79 14.42
CA GLU A 900 -2.61 -12.67 14.05
C GLU A 900 -2.35 -13.75 15.08
N GLY A 901 -2.47 -13.41 16.36
CA GLY A 901 -2.30 -14.32 17.47
C GLY A 901 -3.53 -15.19 17.78
N SER A 902 -4.68 -14.96 17.11
CA SER A 902 -5.98 -15.58 17.42
C SER A 902 -6.38 -15.45 18.90
N CYS A 903 -6.09 -14.29 19.50
CA CYS A 903 -6.23 -14.00 20.92
C CYS A 903 -7.15 -12.81 21.24
N LEU A 904 -8.15 -12.53 20.39
CA LEU A 904 -9.08 -11.42 20.56
C LEU A 904 -9.81 -11.47 21.91
N LEU A 905 -10.41 -12.59 22.23
CA LEU A 905 -11.06 -12.83 23.53
C LEU A 905 -10.09 -13.53 24.50
N ALA A 906 -8.98 -12.88 24.81
CA ALA A 906 -7.99 -13.35 25.76
C ALA A 906 -7.48 -12.19 26.63
N ALA A 907 -7.20 -12.46 27.90
CA ALA A 907 -6.64 -11.49 28.82
C ALA A 907 -5.19 -11.10 28.41
N GLU A 908 -4.42 -12.09 27.99
CA GLU A 908 -3.03 -11.93 27.53
C GLU A 908 -2.89 -12.42 26.07
N CYS A 909 -1.99 -11.79 25.35
CA CYS A 909 -1.73 -12.14 23.97
C CYS A 909 -0.24 -12.13 23.62
#